data_e8cfe64f83f718a09e62e8ab825bfe51
#
_entry.id   e8cfe64f83f718a09e62e8ab825bfe51
#
_cell.length_a   1.000
_cell.length_b   1.000
_cell.length_c   1.000
_cell.angle_alpha   90.00
_cell.angle_beta   90.00
_cell.angle_gamma   90.00
#
_symmetry.space_group_name_H-M   'P 1'
#
loop_
_entity.id
_entity.type
_entity.pdbx_description
1 polymer ?
#
loop_
_entity_poly.entity_id
_entity_poly.type
_entity_poly.pdbx_seq_one_letter_code
_entity_poly.pdbx_strand_id
1 'polypeptide(L)'
;MRKQRFLFLLFLLPSLLFAQTPKVVLVKDKIHPQVKVSINGKHFTNFFFPDTIAKPVLYPIKAPNGTVITRGFPVTPIAGEPTDHPHHLGLWMNFGDVNGLDFWNNSFAIPANEKHKYGTVRFVKITEQKNGETGKLSYAANWNNPTGSTLLEETTELEFREINGVWVIDRTTTLLAKTAVQFKDNKEGLLGLRMAHELQIPTIETKKFTDANGIETVIKATSDSIANGNYLNSNGLKGDAVWGKKASWCMAYGKIKSDSISVLILDHPYNENYPTPWHARGYGLFAANPMGSNVFNQKNPTYNKELKKGESITFKFRIAIAADKKILSNKTIQQLETDFSSSTKKLMFVGSYTWKGNPGIQVYQYDPISGKSNFVRSIKAPNASYMVVTPDQKYMYVLSEEDRTGLVTSYAIDQLTGNLTLLNKQNILGDGPCYVSYHAPSKTVYTANYSSGSITVFKTNADGSLQPALQHVVYSGKSVNASRQEKPHAHCAVVSPDNQYLYVSDLGTDIINRHKINLNGSIEEKAVQLKVEAGNGPRHIVFNAKGTHAYSINEMKGTVDVFSVLQGDLKKIQTIIADTVQTAADHGSGAIQLSPNGEWLLVSNRVTSDQVVVYDVQQNGTLIKKHHVEVTKKPRFFRFDESGKFVLVAGQDSDQVQVFSFDAATGKMYLQSTLDIPVPVCIEFIN
;
A
#
# COMPACT_ATOMS: atom_id res chain seq x y z
N MET A 1 44.06 -62.34 -26.72
CA MET A 1 42.83 -61.56 -26.52
C MET A 1 43.21 -60.16 -25.91
N ARG A 2 43.26 -59.13 -26.73
CA ARG A 2 43.59 -57.74 -26.33
C ARG A 2 42.26 -57.04 -26.03
N LYS A 3 42.06 -56.55 -24.79
CA LYS A 3 40.91 -55.69 -24.38
C LYS A 3 41.26 -54.22 -24.78
N GLN A 4 40.53 -53.71 -25.76
CA GLN A 4 40.47 -52.28 -26.06
C GLN A 4 39.65 -51.55 -24.99
N ARG A 5 40.20 -50.56 -24.31
CA ARG A 5 39.52 -49.61 -23.47
C ARG A 5 39.12 -48.39 -24.33
N PHE A 6 37.84 -48.15 -24.53
CA PHE A 6 37.32 -46.92 -25.12
C PHE A 6 37.29 -45.84 -23.99
N LEU A 7 38.02 -44.75 -24.22
CA LEU A 7 38.03 -43.56 -23.42
C LEU A 7 36.97 -42.62 -23.96
N PHE A 8 35.86 -42.43 -23.26
CA PHE A 8 34.85 -41.41 -23.59
C PHE A 8 35.37 -40.06 -23.08
N LEU A 9 35.78 -39.17 -23.97
CA LEU A 9 36.03 -37.76 -23.66
C LEU A 9 34.71 -37.03 -23.64
N LEU A 10 34.25 -36.62 -22.46
CA LEU A 10 33.09 -35.72 -22.30
C LEU A 10 33.55 -34.29 -22.61
N PHE A 11 33.16 -33.76 -23.75
CA PHE A 11 33.29 -32.32 -24.05
C PHE A 11 32.23 -31.55 -23.26
N LEU A 12 32.67 -30.90 -22.20
CA LEU A 12 31.91 -29.83 -21.52
C LEU A 12 31.96 -28.57 -22.41
N LEU A 13 30.90 -28.34 -23.17
CA LEU A 13 30.66 -27.05 -23.82
C LEU A 13 30.27 -26.04 -22.75
N PRO A 14 30.97 -24.91 -22.59
CA PRO A 14 30.53 -23.84 -21.72
C PRO A 14 29.24 -23.25 -22.35
N SER A 15 28.13 -23.37 -21.64
CA SER A 15 26.89 -22.64 -21.94
C SER A 15 27.18 -21.14 -21.76
N LEU A 16 27.43 -20.44 -22.86
CA LEU A 16 27.44 -18.98 -22.91
C LEU A 16 26.00 -18.52 -22.61
N LEU A 17 25.78 -18.15 -21.37
CA LEU A 17 24.61 -17.35 -20.97
C LEU A 17 24.73 -15.99 -21.67
N PHE A 18 24.09 -15.84 -22.83
CA PHE A 18 23.85 -14.53 -23.43
C PHE A 18 22.95 -13.76 -22.48
N ALA A 19 23.52 -12.80 -21.74
CA ALA A 19 22.73 -11.84 -21.01
C ALA A 19 21.81 -11.11 -22.02
N GLN A 20 20.50 -11.31 -21.93
CA GLN A 20 19.54 -10.59 -22.76
C GLN A 20 19.76 -9.09 -22.55
N THR A 21 19.93 -8.34 -23.64
CA THR A 21 20.03 -6.88 -23.59
C THR A 21 18.74 -6.32 -22.99
N PRO A 22 18.82 -5.46 -21.97
CA PRO A 22 17.62 -4.95 -21.32
C PRO A 22 16.75 -4.18 -22.31
N LYS A 23 15.45 -4.44 -22.29
CA LYS A 23 14.47 -3.81 -23.19
C LYS A 23 14.35 -2.31 -22.92
N VAL A 24 14.43 -1.91 -21.65
CA VAL A 24 14.43 -0.52 -21.22
C VAL A 24 15.78 -0.16 -20.64
N VAL A 25 16.35 0.94 -21.13
CA VAL A 25 17.67 1.43 -20.72
C VAL A 25 17.54 2.88 -20.28
N LEU A 26 18.04 3.16 -19.07
CA LEU A 26 18.16 4.49 -18.48
C LEU A 26 19.62 4.91 -18.41
N VAL A 27 19.95 6.08 -18.93
CA VAL A 27 21.32 6.61 -18.91
C VAL A 27 21.30 8.03 -18.34
N LYS A 28 21.98 8.23 -17.20
CA LYS A 28 22.18 9.56 -16.64
C LYS A 28 23.16 10.33 -17.52
N ASP A 29 22.75 11.53 -17.97
CA ASP A 29 23.61 12.45 -18.70
C ASP A 29 24.70 12.99 -17.76
N LYS A 30 25.95 13.08 -18.27
CA LYS A 30 27.10 13.56 -17.48
C LYS A 30 27.20 15.10 -17.47
N ILE A 31 26.58 15.76 -18.43
CA ILE A 31 26.70 17.21 -18.65
C ILE A 31 25.39 17.92 -18.29
N HIS A 32 24.28 17.36 -18.71
CA HIS A 32 22.96 17.98 -18.53
C HIS A 32 22.18 17.32 -17.37
N PRO A 33 21.37 18.07 -16.63
CA PRO A 33 20.56 17.57 -15.51
C PRO A 33 19.37 16.76 -16.04
N GLN A 34 19.66 15.56 -16.57
CA GLN A 34 18.65 14.66 -17.13
C GLN A 34 19.06 13.18 -17.08
N VAL A 35 18.06 12.30 -17.14
CA VAL A 35 18.21 10.85 -17.39
C VAL A 35 17.47 10.51 -18.66
N LYS A 36 18.20 10.00 -19.67
CA LYS A 36 17.61 9.53 -20.93
C LYS A 36 17.01 8.14 -20.73
N VAL A 37 15.80 7.95 -21.22
CA VAL A 37 15.07 6.67 -21.20
C VAL A 37 14.88 6.19 -22.65
N SER A 38 15.26 4.94 -22.92
CA SER A 38 15.08 4.31 -24.23
C SER A 38 14.38 2.95 -24.07
N ILE A 39 13.49 2.62 -25.00
CA ILE A 39 12.79 1.33 -25.07
C ILE A 39 13.16 0.66 -26.40
N ASN A 40 13.63 -0.58 -26.37
CA ASN A 40 14.10 -1.32 -27.56
C ASN A 40 15.11 -0.53 -28.40
N GLY A 41 16.05 0.16 -27.74
CA GLY A 41 17.05 1.00 -28.38
C GLY A 41 16.54 2.35 -28.94
N LYS A 42 15.23 2.61 -28.92
CA LYS A 42 14.65 3.89 -29.36
C LYS A 42 14.45 4.84 -28.19
N HIS A 43 14.79 6.11 -28.40
CA HIS A 43 14.59 7.16 -27.39
C HIS A 43 13.12 7.38 -27.12
N PHE A 44 12.73 7.28 -25.83
CA PHE A 44 11.35 7.48 -25.35
C PHE A 44 11.17 8.88 -24.76
N THR A 45 11.94 9.20 -23.71
CA THR A 45 11.84 10.47 -23.00
C THR A 45 13.13 10.76 -22.22
N ASN A 46 13.24 12.00 -21.70
CA ASN A 46 14.22 12.32 -20.67
C ASN A 46 13.49 12.71 -19.40
N PHE A 47 13.93 12.24 -18.25
CA PHE A 47 13.64 12.85 -16.96
C PHE A 47 14.54 14.10 -16.85
N PHE A 48 13.96 15.29 -16.92
CA PHE A 48 14.61 16.56 -17.08
C PHE A 48 14.38 17.45 -15.85
N PHE A 49 15.46 17.91 -15.19
CA PHE A 49 15.39 18.59 -13.90
C PHE A 49 16.40 19.74 -13.71
N PRO A 50 16.60 20.63 -14.69
CA PRO A 50 17.50 21.77 -14.50
C PRO A 50 16.90 22.80 -13.51
N ASP A 51 17.75 23.55 -12.84
CA ASP A 51 17.33 24.59 -11.90
C ASP A 51 16.61 25.78 -12.55
N THR A 52 16.69 25.89 -13.87
CA THR A 52 16.02 26.93 -14.66
C THR A 52 14.52 26.72 -14.82
N ILE A 53 14.01 25.53 -14.52
CA ILE A 53 12.57 25.23 -14.53
C ILE A 53 12.02 25.07 -13.10
N ALA A 54 10.73 25.34 -12.93
CA ALA A 54 10.11 25.35 -11.60
C ALA A 54 9.79 23.95 -11.02
N LYS A 55 9.94 22.90 -11.82
CA LYS A 55 9.57 21.51 -11.48
C LYS A 55 10.25 20.48 -12.36
N PRO A 56 10.58 19.26 -11.88
CA PRO A 56 11.05 18.15 -12.73
C PRO A 56 9.97 17.69 -13.70
N VAL A 57 10.36 17.28 -14.91
CA VAL A 57 9.42 16.87 -15.98
C VAL A 57 9.96 15.69 -16.79
N LEU A 58 9.07 14.97 -17.49
CA LEU A 58 9.45 14.10 -18.59
C LEU A 58 9.31 14.85 -19.91
N TYR A 59 10.44 15.10 -20.62
CA TYR A 59 10.46 15.88 -21.86
C TYR A 59 11.70 15.58 -22.71
N PRO A 60 11.60 15.54 -24.07
CA PRO A 60 10.34 15.33 -24.79
C PRO A 60 9.81 13.93 -24.57
N ILE A 61 8.54 13.68 -24.86
CA ILE A 61 7.96 12.33 -24.87
C ILE A 61 7.70 11.94 -26.34
N LYS A 62 8.05 10.70 -26.69
CA LYS A 62 7.88 10.15 -28.03
C LYS A 62 6.98 8.92 -28.04
N ALA A 63 6.24 8.76 -29.11
CA ALA A 63 5.52 7.53 -29.40
C ALA A 63 6.47 6.44 -29.93
N PRO A 64 6.06 5.14 -30.00
CA PRO A 64 6.90 4.02 -30.46
C PRO A 64 7.50 4.17 -31.85
N ASN A 65 6.86 4.92 -32.74
CA ASN A 65 7.35 5.26 -34.07
C ASN A 65 8.38 6.42 -34.10
N GLY A 66 8.69 7.01 -32.93
CA GLY A 66 9.62 8.13 -32.78
C GLY A 66 8.99 9.54 -32.88
N THR A 67 7.68 9.63 -33.16
CA THR A 67 6.95 10.91 -33.20
C THR A 67 6.91 11.58 -31.83
N VAL A 68 7.28 12.86 -31.75
CA VAL A 68 7.17 13.67 -30.51
C VAL A 68 5.70 14.00 -30.27
N ILE A 69 5.21 13.72 -29.06
CA ILE A 69 3.81 13.98 -28.67
C ILE A 69 3.65 15.18 -27.76
N THR A 70 4.75 15.76 -27.29
CA THR A 70 4.76 16.94 -26.40
C THR A 70 5.09 18.21 -27.19
N ARG A 71 4.49 19.33 -26.76
CA ARG A 71 4.82 20.66 -27.31
C ARG A 71 6.29 21.01 -27.04
N GLY A 72 6.94 21.69 -28.01
CA GLY A 72 8.34 22.09 -27.91
C GLY A 72 8.60 23.26 -26.96
N PHE A 73 7.74 24.29 -26.98
CA PHE A 73 7.87 25.45 -26.09
C PHE A 73 7.67 25.11 -24.62
N PRO A 74 8.47 25.67 -23.67
CA PRO A 74 9.52 26.66 -23.84
C PRO A 74 10.94 26.11 -24.05
N VAL A 75 11.18 24.80 -23.99
CA VAL A 75 12.53 24.20 -23.99
C VAL A 75 13.13 24.11 -25.40
N THR A 76 12.35 23.63 -26.36
CA THR A 76 12.76 23.49 -27.76
C THR A 76 11.67 24.04 -28.66
N PRO A 77 11.48 25.37 -28.74
CA PRO A 77 10.40 25.96 -29.51
C PRO A 77 10.43 25.51 -30.97
N ILE A 78 9.25 25.13 -31.50
CA ILE A 78 9.05 24.76 -32.89
C ILE A 78 8.28 25.87 -33.59
N ALA A 79 8.70 26.26 -34.77
CA ALA A 79 8.03 27.31 -35.55
C ALA A 79 6.56 26.94 -35.82
N GLY A 80 5.64 27.85 -35.54
CA GLY A 80 4.19 27.64 -35.70
C GLY A 80 3.49 27.01 -34.50
N GLU A 81 4.19 26.52 -33.46
CA GLU A 81 3.56 26.09 -32.22
C GLU A 81 3.12 27.28 -31.34
N PRO A 82 1.99 27.17 -30.62
CA PRO A 82 1.59 28.15 -29.63
C PRO A 82 2.61 28.29 -28.49
N THR A 83 2.92 29.53 -28.11
CA THR A 83 3.87 29.90 -27.04
C THR A 83 3.18 30.37 -25.75
N ASP A 84 1.88 30.04 -25.62
CA ASP A 84 1.07 30.26 -24.42
C ASP A 84 1.50 29.35 -23.25
N HIS A 85 1.10 29.70 -22.02
CA HIS A 85 1.30 28.90 -20.83
C HIS A 85 2.73 28.33 -20.69
N PRO A 86 3.75 29.17 -20.43
CA PRO A 86 5.15 28.74 -20.36
C PRO A 86 5.42 27.71 -19.20
N HIS A 87 4.51 27.59 -18.26
CA HIS A 87 4.54 26.60 -17.18
C HIS A 87 4.09 25.20 -17.63
N HIS A 88 3.44 25.03 -18.79
CA HIS A 88 3.03 23.74 -19.32
C HIS A 88 4.18 23.07 -20.10
N LEU A 89 4.96 22.24 -19.45
CA LEU A 89 6.17 21.62 -20.01
C LEU A 89 6.15 20.09 -19.87
N GLY A 90 6.11 19.38 -21.02
CA GLY A 90 6.17 17.90 -21.03
C GLY A 90 5.07 17.26 -20.22
N LEU A 91 5.44 16.27 -19.40
CA LEU A 91 4.60 15.64 -18.37
C LEU A 91 5.15 15.99 -17.00
N TRP A 92 4.32 16.58 -16.14
CA TRP A 92 4.71 17.03 -14.81
C TRP A 92 3.65 16.71 -13.76
N MET A 93 3.99 16.88 -12.48
CA MET A 93 3.07 16.80 -11.36
C MET A 93 3.30 17.95 -10.39
N ASN A 94 2.27 18.74 -10.13
CA ASN A 94 2.19 19.77 -9.10
C ASN A 94 0.75 20.29 -8.95
N PHE A 95 0.52 21.31 -8.11
CA PHE A 95 -0.82 21.78 -7.78
C PHE A 95 -0.91 23.29 -7.62
N GLY A 96 -2.08 23.86 -7.92
CA GLY A 96 -2.30 25.29 -7.99
C GLY A 96 -2.55 26.02 -6.66
N ASP A 97 -2.83 25.31 -5.55
CA ASP A 97 -2.98 25.93 -4.23
C ASP A 97 -2.54 24.99 -3.11
N VAL A 98 -1.32 25.22 -2.61
CA VAL A 98 -0.76 24.50 -1.45
C VAL A 98 -0.39 25.55 -0.39
N ASN A 99 -1.14 25.65 0.68
CA ASN A 99 -1.02 26.70 1.68
C ASN A 99 -1.10 28.13 1.10
N GLY A 100 -1.90 28.33 0.05
CA GLY A 100 -2.03 29.63 -0.66
C GLY A 100 -0.94 29.91 -1.67
N LEU A 101 -0.03 28.97 -1.94
CA LEU A 101 1.03 29.09 -2.94
C LEU A 101 0.69 28.31 -4.20
N ASP A 102 0.90 28.92 -5.36
CA ASP A 102 0.70 28.31 -6.66
C ASP A 102 1.99 27.63 -7.15
N PHE A 103 1.97 26.30 -7.20
CA PHE A 103 3.07 25.51 -7.77
C PHE A 103 2.84 25.20 -9.25
N TRP A 104 1.59 25.26 -9.73
CA TRP A 104 1.24 24.89 -11.10
C TRP A 104 1.69 25.92 -12.11
N ASN A 105 1.29 27.18 -11.91
CA ASN A 105 1.52 28.26 -12.87
C ASN A 105 2.94 28.85 -12.81
N ASN A 106 3.79 28.45 -11.87
CA ASN A 106 5.15 28.99 -11.76
C ASN A 106 6.00 28.71 -13.01
N SER A 107 6.57 29.77 -13.56
CA SER A 107 7.43 29.73 -14.74
C SER A 107 8.41 30.91 -14.76
N PHE A 108 9.28 30.96 -15.76
CA PHE A 108 10.19 32.09 -16.00
C PHE A 108 9.45 33.40 -16.33
N ALA A 109 8.23 33.32 -16.86
CA ALA A 109 7.43 34.48 -17.28
C ALA A 109 6.77 35.25 -16.11
N ILE A 110 6.79 34.70 -14.88
CA ILE A 110 6.22 35.34 -13.70
C ILE A 110 7.10 36.54 -13.33
N PRO A 111 6.52 37.75 -13.21
CA PRO A 111 7.27 38.97 -12.79
C PRO A 111 7.93 38.80 -11.43
N ALA A 112 9.10 39.41 -11.22
CA ALA A 112 9.89 39.24 -9.99
C ALA A 112 9.11 39.62 -8.71
N ASN A 113 8.30 40.69 -8.78
CA ASN A 113 7.45 41.17 -7.68
C ASN A 113 6.30 40.22 -7.35
N GLU A 114 5.91 39.30 -8.25
CA GLU A 114 4.84 38.31 -8.05
C GLU A 114 5.36 36.95 -7.59
N LYS A 115 6.68 36.71 -7.68
CA LYS A 115 7.30 35.40 -7.33
C LYS A 115 6.97 34.90 -5.91
N HIS A 116 6.66 35.80 -4.99
CA HIS A 116 6.30 35.50 -3.61
C HIS A 116 4.98 34.69 -3.49
N LYS A 117 4.15 34.63 -4.54
CA LYS A 117 2.89 33.85 -4.59
C LYS A 117 3.10 32.39 -5.08
N TYR A 118 4.31 32.06 -5.53
CA TYR A 118 4.56 30.79 -6.22
C TYR A 118 5.54 29.89 -5.48
N GLY A 119 5.20 28.60 -5.39
CA GLY A 119 6.11 27.59 -4.91
C GLY A 119 6.93 26.95 -6.04
N THR A 120 7.96 26.21 -5.69
CA THR A 120 8.82 25.45 -6.62
C THR A 120 8.99 24.01 -6.19
N VAL A 121 9.02 23.08 -7.15
CA VAL A 121 9.36 21.68 -6.90
C VAL A 121 10.81 21.46 -7.33
N ARG A 122 11.71 21.28 -6.36
CA ARG A 122 13.15 21.15 -6.60
C ARG A 122 13.60 19.70 -6.50
N PHE A 123 14.21 19.22 -7.57
CA PHE A 123 14.87 17.91 -7.57
C PHE A 123 15.97 17.86 -6.48
N VAL A 124 16.05 16.73 -5.76
CA VAL A 124 17.06 16.51 -4.71
C VAL A 124 18.06 15.45 -5.17
N LYS A 125 17.58 14.24 -5.49
CA LYS A 125 18.45 13.13 -5.89
C LYS A 125 17.68 12.01 -6.60
N ILE A 126 18.39 11.23 -7.39
CA ILE A 126 17.92 9.92 -7.85
C ILE A 126 18.16 8.93 -6.70
N THR A 127 17.13 8.17 -6.32
CA THR A 127 17.18 7.15 -5.26
C THR A 127 17.32 5.73 -5.81
N GLU A 128 16.83 5.50 -7.04
CA GLU A 128 16.97 4.21 -7.74
C GLU A 128 17.02 4.44 -9.26
N GLN A 129 17.88 3.69 -9.95
CA GLN A 129 17.91 3.61 -11.41
C GLN A 129 18.23 2.18 -11.83
N LYS A 130 17.31 1.53 -12.54
CA LYS A 130 17.44 0.12 -12.95
C LYS A 130 16.99 -0.08 -14.40
N ASN A 131 17.81 -0.81 -15.15
CA ASN A 131 17.49 -1.27 -16.51
C ASN A 131 16.84 -2.66 -16.46
N GLY A 132 16.03 -3.04 -17.46
CA GLY A 132 15.41 -4.37 -17.51
C GLY A 132 14.30 -4.46 -18.56
N GLU A 133 13.45 -5.48 -18.46
CA GLU A 133 12.17 -5.55 -19.19
C GLU A 133 11.28 -4.37 -18.82
N THR A 134 11.26 -4.03 -17.52
CA THR A 134 10.76 -2.78 -16.96
C THR A 134 11.96 -1.97 -16.48
N GLY A 135 12.10 -0.75 -16.97
CA GLY A 135 13.08 0.22 -16.46
C GLY A 135 12.47 1.00 -15.32
N LYS A 136 13.25 1.23 -14.25
CA LYS A 136 12.80 1.95 -13.06
C LYS A 136 13.68 3.15 -12.77
N LEU A 137 13.05 4.28 -12.48
CA LEU A 137 13.69 5.51 -12.01
C LEU A 137 12.92 6.04 -10.81
N SER A 138 13.60 6.10 -9.65
CA SER A 138 13.02 6.74 -8.47
C SER A 138 13.82 7.98 -8.11
N TYR A 139 13.12 9.05 -7.68
CA TYR A 139 13.76 10.29 -7.28
C TYR A 139 13.06 10.93 -6.08
N ALA A 140 13.79 11.81 -5.40
CA ALA A 140 13.27 12.70 -4.37
C ALA A 140 13.27 14.15 -4.87
N ALA A 141 12.25 14.92 -4.49
CA ALA A 141 12.13 16.34 -4.72
C ALA A 141 11.50 17.05 -3.52
N ASN A 142 11.71 18.35 -3.40
CA ASN A 142 11.12 19.18 -2.35
C ASN A 142 10.18 20.22 -2.95
N TRP A 143 8.99 20.34 -2.38
CA TRP A 143 8.05 21.43 -2.67
C TRP A 143 8.35 22.58 -1.71
N ASN A 144 8.98 23.61 -2.22
CA ASN A 144 9.49 24.72 -1.43
C ASN A 144 8.62 25.97 -1.61
N ASN A 145 8.43 26.69 -0.51
CA ASN A 145 7.88 28.05 -0.54
C ASN A 145 8.91 29.04 -1.12
N PRO A 146 8.54 30.30 -1.38
CA PRO A 146 9.46 31.32 -1.94
C PRO A 146 10.69 31.61 -1.08
N THR A 147 10.66 31.34 0.22
CA THR A 147 11.81 31.53 1.14
C THR A 147 12.74 30.31 1.18
N GLY A 148 12.44 29.25 0.40
CA GLY A 148 13.24 28.03 0.33
C GLY A 148 12.87 26.95 1.37
N SER A 149 11.89 27.21 2.26
CA SER A 149 11.45 26.22 3.25
C SER A 149 10.63 25.12 2.59
N THR A 150 10.90 23.86 2.95
CA THR A 150 10.20 22.70 2.40
C THR A 150 8.85 22.49 3.09
N LEU A 151 7.78 22.52 2.31
CA LEU A 151 6.42 22.17 2.75
C LEU A 151 6.15 20.69 2.63
N LEU A 152 6.55 20.07 1.49
CA LEU A 152 6.36 18.65 1.19
C LEU A 152 7.67 18.04 0.68
N GLU A 153 7.96 16.82 1.10
CA GLU A 153 8.95 15.97 0.44
C GLU A 153 8.22 15.04 -0.54
N GLU A 154 8.64 15.05 -1.80
CA GLU A 154 8.15 14.17 -2.86
C GLU A 154 9.09 13.00 -3.04
N THR A 155 8.55 11.79 -3.04
CA THR A 155 9.21 10.58 -3.57
C THR A 155 8.40 10.08 -4.73
N THR A 156 9.02 10.02 -5.91
CA THR A 156 8.38 9.55 -7.13
C THR A 156 9.12 8.35 -7.70
N GLU A 157 8.36 7.33 -8.05
CA GLU A 157 8.77 6.16 -8.79
C GLU A 157 8.17 6.23 -10.19
N LEU A 158 8.99 6.03 -11.22
CA LEU A 158 8.62 5.94 -12.62
C LEU A 158 9.04 4.57 -13.15
N GLU A 159 8.09 3.79 -13.64
CA GLU A 159 8.35 2.56 -14.35
C GLU A 159 8.05 2.74 -15.84
N PHE A 160 8.99 2.30 -16.67
CA PHE A 160 8.91 2.39 -18.13
C PHE A 160 8.90 0.99 -18.73
N ARG A 161 7.92 0.71 -19.59
CA ARG A 161 7.83 -0.59 -20.24
C ARG A 161 7.06 -0.52 -21.56
N GLU A 162 7.10 -1.61 -22.30
CA GLU A 162 6.25 -1.82 -23.47
C GLU A 162 5.24 -2.95 -23.20
N ILE A 163 3.97 -2.70 -23.49
CA ILE A 163 2.89 -3.67 -23.42
C ILE A 163 2.24 -3.76 -24.80
N ASN A 164 2.47 -4.85 -25.54
CA ASN A 164 1.86 -5.09 -26.85
C ASN A 164 2.01 -3.91 -27.85
N GLY A 165 3.21 -3.35 -27.93
CA GLY A 165 3.53 -2.22 -28.82
C GLY A 165 3.13 -0.83 -28.28
N VAL A 166 2.53 -0.76 -27.12
CA VAL A 166 2.20 0.49 -26.41
C VAL A 166 3.32 0.80 -25.41
N TRP A 167 3.86 2.01 -25.45
CA TRP A 167 4.82 2.46 -24.45
C TRP A 167 4.12 3.04 -23.25
N VAL A 168 4.52 2.58 -22.07
CA VAL A 168 3.83 2.84 -20.81
C VAL A 168 4.78 3.50 -19.82
N ILE A 169 4.27 4.51 -19.11
CA ILE A 169 4.87 5.12 -17.93
C ILE A 169 3.89 4.90 -16.78
N ASP A 170 4.29 4.13 -15.77
CA ASP A 170 3.58 4.07 -14.50
C ASP A 170 4.28 5.03 -13.53
N ARG A 171 3.52 5.97 -12.98
CA ARG A 171 3.99 6.95 -12.01
C ARG A 171 3.32 6.71 -10.67
N THR A 172 4.13 6.51 -9.62
CA THR A 172 3.69 6.53 -8.23
C THR A 172 4.41 7.67 -7.51
N THR A 173 3.65 8.62 -6.96
CA THR A 173 4.20 9.77 -6.24
C THR A 173 3.62 9.84 -4.84
N THR A 174 4.49 9.88 -3.83
CA THR A 174 4.12 10.10 -2.42
C THR A 174 4.60 11.47 -1.99
N LEU A 175 3.70 12.26 -1.41
CA LEU A 175 3.96 13.57 -0.84
C LEU A 175 3.90 13.46 0.70
N LEU A 176 5.01 13.69 1.39
CA LEU A 176 5.14 13.69 2.84
C LEU A 176 5.15 15.12 3.38
N ALA A 177 4.21 15.47 4.24
CA ALA A 177 4.10 16.79 4.84
C ALA A 177 5.21 17.06 5.88
N LYS A 178 6.01 18.10 5.65
CA LYS A 178 7.06 18.56 6.59
C LYS A 178 6.54 19.59 7.59
N THR A 179 5.43 20.22 7.26
CA THR A 179 4.63 21.12 8.10
C THR A 179 3.17 20.74 7.97
N ALA A 180 2.24 21.41 8.63
CA ALA A 180 0.83 21.30 8.27
C ALA A 180 0.62 21.88 6.86
N VAL A 181 -0.01 21.09 5.97
CA VAL A 181 -0.25 21.44 4.57
C VAL A 181 -1.73 21.31 4.26
N GLN A 182 -2.27 22.33 3.57
CA GLN A 182 -3.63 22.31 3.03
C GLN A 182 -3.56 22.48 1.51
N PHE A 183 -4.14 21.52 0.80
CA PHE A 183 -4.48 21.63 -0.62
C PHE A 183 -5.92 22.14 -0.73
N LYS A 184 -6.12 23.30 -1.35
CA LYS A 184 -7.47 23.85 -1.56
C LYS A 184 -8.00 23.43 -2.92
N ASP A 185 -9.31 23.22 -2.99
CA ASP A 185 -10.03 22.87 -4.22
C ASP A 185 -9.63 23.81 -5.37
N ASN A 186 -8.91 23.30 -6.35
CA ASN A 186 -8.36 24.07 -7.46
C ASN A 186 -8.45 23.27 -8.76
N LYS A 187 -8.71 23.95 -9.88
CA LYS A 187 -8.73 23.31 -11.21
C LYS A 187 -7.33 22.96 -11.72
N GLU A 188 -6.30 23.68 -11.25
CA GLU A 188 -4.91 23.56 -11.70
C GLU A 188 -4.19 22.42 -10.93
N GLY A 189 -4.21 21.24 -11.46
CA GLY A 189 -3.65 20.03 -10.85
C GLY A 189 -4.03 18.79 -11.65
N LEU A 190 -3.54 17.65 -11.28
CA LEU A 190 -2.38 17.31 -10.43
C LEU A 190 -1.25 16.79 -11.34
N LEU A 191 -1.56 15.81 -12.21
CA LEU A 191 -0.71 15.29 -13.28
C LEU A 191 -1.06 15.98 -14.59
N GLY A 192 -0.16 16.77 -15.14
CA GLY A 192 -0.36 17.52 -16.37
C GLY A 192 0.54 17.08 -17.51
N LEU A 193 0.00 17.06 -18.72
CA LEU A 193 0.72 16.85 -19.98
C LEU A 193 0.37 17.96 -20.95
N ARG A 194 1.38 18.60 -21.57
CA ARG A 194 1.17 19.52 -22.68
C ARG A 194 1.51 18.86 -23.99
N MET A 195 0.50 18.69 -24.82
CA MET A 195 0.59 17.96 -26.08
C MET A 195 1.07 18.83 -27.25
N ALA A 196 1.63 18.17 -28.26
CA ALA A 196 2.00 18.76 -29.55
C ALA A 196 0.77 19.41 -30.22
N HIS A 197 1.04 20.36 -31.13
CA HIS A 197 0.00 21.17 -31.77
C HIS A 197 -1.01 20.32 -32.55
N GLU A 198 -0.56 19.30 -33.24
CA GLU A 198 -1.42 18.41 -34.04
C GLU A 198 -2.47 17.68 -33.19
N LEU A 199 -2.18 17.45 -31.90
CA LEU A 199 -3.08 16.76 -30.96
C LEU A 199 -4.04 17.73 -30.25
N GLN A 200 -4.06 19.01 -30.60
CA GLN A 200 -5.03 19.97 -30.11
C GLN A 200 -6.36 19.84 -30.84
N ILE A 201 -7.45 20.21 -30.19
CA ILE A 201 -8.77 20.30 -30.84
C ILE A 201 -8.76 21.50 -31.78
N PRO A 202 -9.15 21.37 -33.07
CA PRO A 202 -9.29 22.50 -33.97
C PRO A 202 -10.17 23.60 -33.37
N THR A 203 -9.72 24.85 -33.41
CA THR A 203 -10.51 25.98 -32.95
C THR A 203 -10.54 27.08 -33.97
N ILE A 204 -11.73 27.65 -34.17
CA ILE A 204 -11.98 28.79 -35.08
C ILE A 204 -12.13 30.12 -34.28
N GLU A 205 -12.08 30.05 -32.93
CA GLU A 205 -12.26 31.18 -32.05
C GLU A 205 -11.02 31.50 -31.24
N THR A 206 -10.72 32.81 -31.07
CA THR A 206 -9.70 33.26 -30.13
C THR A 206 -10.21 33.07 -28.69
N LYS A 207 -9.48 32.29 -27.89
CA LYS A 207 -9.82 32.01 -26.49
C LYS A 207 -8.85 32.75 -25.56
N LYS A 208 -9.40 33.34 -24.51
CA LYS A 208 -8.62 33.96 -23.43
C LYS A 208 -8.73 33.08 -22.17
N PHE A 209 -7.62 32.85 -21.52
CA PHE A 209 -7.54 32.14 -20.24
C PHE A 209 -6.81 33.01 -19.24
N THR A 210 -7.38 33.12 -18.04
CA THR A 210 -6.77 33.82 -16.93
C THR A 210 -6.41 32.81 -15.85
N ASP A 211 -5.17 32.84 -15.35
CA ASP A 211 -4.77 31.98 -14.23
C ASP A 211 -5.35 32.50 -12.90
N ALA A 212 -5.12 31.77 -11.81
CA ALA A 212 -5.61 32.12 -10.48
C ALA A 212 -5.04 33.46 -9.95
N ASN A 213 -3.96 33.99 -10.56
CA ASN A 213 -3.31 35.22 -10.20
C ASN A 213 -3.68 36.40 -11.14
N GLY A 214 -4.65 36.19 -12.05
CA GLY A 214 -5.12 37.19 -12.99
C GLY A 214 -4.25 37.36 -14.25
N ILE A 215 -3.28 36.46 -14.50
CA ILE A 215 -2.43 36.52 -15.69
C ILE A 215 -3.21 36.00 -16.89
N GLU A 216 -3.41 36.85 -17.90
CA GLU A 216 -4.15 36.49 -19.11
C GLU A 216 -3.23 35.81 -20.13
N THR A 217 -3.68 34.69 -20.69
CA THR A 217 -3.10 34.02 -21.86
C THR A 217 -4.12 34.01 -22.99
N VAL A 218 -3.74 34.48 -24.17
CA VAL A 218 -4.57 34.55 -25.36
C VAL A 218 -4.16 33.43 -26.34
N ILE A 219 -5.07 32.54 -26.68
CA ILE A 219 -4.91 31.55 -27.75
C ILE A 219 -5.67 32.10 -28.96
N LYS A 220 -4.92 32.55 -29.97
CA LYS A 220 -5.52 33.12 -31.19
C LYS A 220 -6.23 32.04 -32.00
N ALA A 221 -7.36 32.40 -32.59
CA ALA A 221 -7.99 31.60 -33.62
C ALA A 221 -6.96 31.40 -34.76
N THR A 222 -6.69 30.14 -35.03
CA THR A 222 -5.93 29.79 -36.23
C THR A 222 -6.90 29.10 -37.16
N SER A 223 -6.89 29.48 -38.43
CA SER A 223 -7.45 28.68 -39.54
C SER A 223 -6.55 27.42 -39.69
N ASP A 224 -6.43 26.67 -38.60
CA ASP A 224 -5.33 25.76 -38.36
C ASP A 224 -5.63 24.42 -38.98
N SER A 225 -5.04 24.18 -40.15
CA SER A 225 -5.04 22.86 -40.81
C SER A 225 -4.18 21.82 -40.12
N ILE A 226 -3.45 22.18 -39.05
CA ILE A 226 -2.50 21.29 -38.34
C ILE A 226 -3.21 20.57 -37.19
N ALA A 227 -3.97 21.29 -36.36
CA ALA A 227 -4.69 20.72 -35.23
C ALA A 227 -5.82 19.78 -35.70
N ASN A 228 -5.82 18.55 -35.25
CA ASN A 228 -6.83 17.54 -35.61
C ASN A 228 -7.13 16.60 -34.42
N GLY A 229 -6.71 16.98 -33.24
CA GLY A 229 -6.86 16.18 -32.02
C GLY A 229 -8.29 16.18 -31.46
N ASN A 230 -8.53 15.23 -30.55
CA ASN A 230 -9.77 15.14 -29.80
C ASN A 230 -9.53 14.38 -28.49
N TYR A 231 -10.50 14.42 -27.58
CA TYR A 231 -10.54 13.64 -26.34
C TYR A 231 -11.66 12.61 -26.35
N LEU A 232 -11.46 11.53 -25.61
CA LEU A 232 -12.47 10.51 -25.29
C LEU A 232 -12.20 10.03 -23.85
N ASN A 233 -13.25 9.92 -23.01
CA ASN A 233 -13.12 9.36 -21.68
C ASN A 233 -13.89 8.04 -21.50
N SER A 234 -13.72 7.37 -20.35
CA SER A 234 -14.36 6.08 -20.04
C SER A 234 -15.88 6.12 -20.06
N ASN A 235 -16.49 7.29 -19.95
CA ASN A 235 -17.94 7.47 -20.03
C ASN A 235 -18.45 7.77 -21.46
N GLY A 236 -17.56 7.72 -22.46
CA GLY A 236 -17.88 7.98 -23.87
C GLY A 236 -18.00 9.45 -24.25
N LEU A 237 -17.70 10.39 -23.34
CA LEU A 237 -17.69 11.82 -23.61
C LEU A 237 -16.49 12.18 -24.50
N LYS A 238 -16.68 13.16 -25.41
CA LYS A 238 -15.68 13.60 -26.40
C LYS A 238 -15.44 15.09 -26.35
N GLY A 239 -14.27 15.50 -26.83
CA GLY A 239 -13.89 16.89 -26.97
C GLY A 239 -13.93 17.68 -25.67
N ASP A 240 -14.37 18.93 -25.73
CA ASP A 240 -14.46 19.81 -24.56
C ASP A 240 -15.49 19.34 -23.51
N ALA A 241 -16.42 18.41 -23.87
CA ALA A 241 -17.37 17.82 -22.93
C ALA A 241 -16.69 16.95 -21.84
N VAL A 242 -15.44 16.56 -22.03
CA VAL A 242 -14.63 15.83 -21.05
C VAL A 242 -14.23 16.70 -19.86
N TRP A 243 -14.12 18.01 -20.06
CA TRP A 243 -13.65 18.95 -19.03
C TRP A 243 -14.50 18.88 -17.75
N GLY A 244 -13.85 18.71 -16.61
CA GLY A 244 -14.47 18.63 -15.29
C GLY A 244 -15.31 17.37 -15.03
N LYS A 245 -15.35 16.41 -15.95
CA LYS A 245 -16.11 15.17 -15.78
C LYS A 245 -15.25 14.08 -15.18
N LYS A 246 -15.79 13.36 -14.19
CA LYS A 246 -15.14 12.20 -13.57
C LYS A 246 -15.15 11.02 -14.53
N ALA A 247 -13.97 10.36 -14.68
CA ALA A 247 -13.82 9.15 -15.47
C ALA A 247 -12.56 8.38 -15.03
N SER A 248 -12.55 7.05 -15.14
CA SER A 248 -11.40 6.21 -14.76
C SER A 248 -10.21 6.39 -15.69
N TRP A 249 -10.46 6.82 -16.91
CA TRP A 249 -9.43 7.20 -17.88
C TRP A 249 -9.93 8.27 -18.84
N CYS A 250 -8.95 8.97 -19.41
CA CYS A 250 -9.17 9.84 -20.55
C CYS A 250 -8.07 9.60 -21.58
N MET A 251 -8.41 9.67 -22.87
CA MET A 251 -7.50 9.52 -24.00
C MET A 251 -7.57 10.76 -24.86
N ALA A 252 -6.40 11.34 -25.15
CA ALA A 252 -6.21 12.30 -26.22
C ALA A 252 -5.75 11.54 -27.48
N TYR A 253 -6.29 11.88 -28.64
CA TYR A 253 -5.92 11.24 -29.90
C TYR A 253 -5.99 12.19 -31.08
N GLY A 254 -5.23 11.92 -32.12
CA GLY A 254 -5.18 12.69 -33.36
C GLY A 254 -4.22 12.04 -34.35
N LYS A 255 -3.97 12.72 -35.46
CA LYS A 255 -3.00 12.29 -36.47
C LYS A 255 -1.76 13.19 -36.43
N ILE A 256 -0.59 12.58 -36.44
CA ILE A 256 0.66 13.28 -36.73
C ILE A 256 1.27 12.60 -37.96
N LYS A 257 1.39 13.34 -39.05
CA LYS A 257 1.72 12.77 -40.38
C LYS A 257 0.70 11.70 -40.79
N SER A 258 1.12 10.47 -41.03
CA SER A 258 0.27 9.36 -41.47
C SER A 258 -0.28 8.49 -40.33
N ASP A 259 0.22 8.68 -39.13
CA ASP A 259 -0.08 7.78 -38.01
C ASP A 259 -1.11 8.38 -37.05
N SER A 260 -1.99 7.53 -36.57
CA SER A 260 -2.89 7.85 -35.47
C SER A 260 -2.13 7.73 -34.14
N ILE A 261 -2.06 8.81 -33.41
CA ILE A 261 -1.45 8.85 -32.08
C ILE A 261 -2.55 8.75 -31.04
N SER A 262 -2.33 7.95 -30.02
CA SER A 262 -3.17 7.87 -28.83
C SER A 262 -2.32 8.10 -27.58
N VAL A 263 -2.75 8.99 -26.73
CA VAL A 263 -2.17 9.27 -25.40
C VAL A 263 -3.25 9.04 -24.37
N LEU A 264 -3.18 7.93 -23.66
CA LEU A 264 -4.15 7.52 -22.65
C LEU A 264 -3.55 7.80 -21.26
N ILE A 265 -4.30 8.44 -20.39
CA ILE A 265 -3.99 8.53 -18.96
C ILE A 265 -5.08 7.76 -18.20
N LEU A 266 -4.64 6.82 -17.34
CA LEU A 266 -5.52 6.07 -16.43
C LEU A 266 -5.30 6.60 -15.02
N ASP A 267 -6.41 6.87 -14.35
CA ASP A 267 -6.46 7.15 -12.93
C ASP A 267 -6.49 5.83 -12.16
N HIS A 268 -5.76 5.76 -11.06
CA HIS A 268 -5.69 4.53 -10.30
C HIS A 268 -6.80 4.50 -9.23
N PRO A 269 -7.51 3.37 -9.04
CA PRO A 269 -8.59 3.28 -8.05
C PRO A 269 -8.20 3.61 -6.60
N TYR A 270 -6.90 3.59 -6.27
CA TYR A 270 -6.38 4.04 -4.97
C TYR A 270 -6.20 5.54 -4.84
N ASN A 271 -6.31 6.29 -5.91
CA ASN A 271 -6.16 7.73 -5.82
C ASN A 271 -7.31 8.34 -5.02
N GLU A 272 -6.98 9.33 -4.24
CA GLU A 272 -7.97 10.15 -3.56
C GLU A 272 -9.01 10.65 -4.57
N ASN A 273 -10.30 10.64 -4.17
CA ASN A 273 -11.41 11.14 -4.99
C ASN A 273 -11.61 10.42 -6.35
N TYR A 274 -11.13 9.17 -6.49
CA TYR A 274 -11.34 8.34 -7.69
C TYR A 274 -12.85 8.15 -8.01
N PRO A 275 -13.27 8.11 -9.29
CA PRO A 275 -12.47 8.49 -10.46
C PRO A 275 -12.27 10.00 -10.54
N THR A 276 -11.10 10.40 -11.10
CA THR A 276 -10.67 11.79 -11.15
C THR A 276 -11.51 12.66 -12.11
N PRO A 277 -11.76 13.94 -11.79
CA PRO A 277 -12.17 14.92 -12.80
C PRO A 277 -11.00 15.27 -13.74
N TRP A 278 -11.30 15.51 -15.02
CA TRP A 278 -10.30 15.77 -16.06
C TRP A 278 -10.20 17.26 -16.39
N HIS A 279 -9.01 17.84 -16.26
CA HIS A 279 -8.72 19.16 -16.79
C HIS A 279 -8.12 19.02 -18.19
N ALA A 280 -8.95 18.58 -19.14
CA ALA A 280 -8.60 18.43 -20.56
C ALA A 280 -9.13 19.63 -21.35
N ARG A 281 -8.24 20.33 -22.04
CA ARG A 281 -8.54 21.58 -22.75
C ARG A 281 -8.15 21.48 -24.21
N GLY A 282 -9.00 22.03 -25.09
CA GLY A 282 -8.80 21.96 -26.54
C GLY A 282 -7.43 22.49 -27.02
N TYR A 283 -6.79 23.40 -26.28
CA TYR A 283 -5.46 23.91 -26.58
C TYR A 283 -4.31 22.96 -26.18
N GLY A 284 -4.59 21.69 -25.88
CA GLY A 284 -3.57 20.65 -25.65
C GLY A 284 -3.09 20.53 -24.21
N LEU A 285 -3.76 21.13 -23.22
CA LEU A 285 -3.59 20.73 -21.82
C LEU A 285 -4.40 19.47 -21.55
N PHE A 286 -3.73 18.45 -21.03
CA PHE A 286 -4.32 17.18 -20.68
C PHE A 286 -3.91 16.80 -19.26
N ALA A 287 -4.81 16.99 -18.29
CA ALA A 287 -4.49 16.75 -16.87
C ALA A 287 -5.54 15.91 -16.14
N ALA A 288 -5.06 15.05 -15.24
CA ALA A 288 -5.84 14.33 -14.26
C ALA A 288 -5.77 15.07 -12.91
N ASN A 289 -6.93 15.44 -12.33
CA ASN A 289 -6.95 16.26 -11.11
C ASN A 289 -7.83 15.68 -9.99
N PRO A 290 -7.34 14.67 -9.24
CA PRO A 290 -8.10 14.09 -8.13
C PRO A 290 -8.33 15.06 -6.95
N MET A 291 -7.68 16.22 -6.93
CA MET A 291 -7.77 17.24 -5.89
C MET A 291 -8.77 18.36 -6.22
N GLY A 292 -9.42 18.30 -7.38
CA GLY A 292 -10.45 19.28 -7.78
C GLY A 292 -11.85 18.68 -7.67
N SER A 293 -12.82 19.46 -7.20
CA SER A 293 -14.24 19.05 -7.07
C SER A 293 -15.21 20.16 -7.40
N ASN A 294 -15.46 21.10 -6.50
CA ASN A 294 -16.39 22.22 -6.68
C ASN A 294 -15.98 23.13 -7.84
N VAL A 295 -14.66 23.34 -8.05
CA VAL A 295 -14.10 24.13 -9.16
C VAL A 295 -14.50 23.59 -10.54
N PHE A 296 -14.81 22.30 -10.66
CA PHE A 296 -15.30 21.68 -11.91
C PHE A 296 -16.80 21.62 -12.00
N ASN A 297 -17.49 21.54 -10.86
CA ASN A 297 -18.93 21.53 -10.78
C ASN A 297 -19.39 22.11 -9.43
N GLN A 298 -19.96 23.31 -9.45
CA GLN A 298 -20.41 24.03 -8.26
C GLN A 298 -21.46 23.29 -7.42
N LYS A 299 -22.08 22.24 -7.96
CA LYS A 299 -22.99 21.35 -7.21
C LYS A 299 -22.26 20.35 -6.32
N ASN A 300 -20.97 20.14 -6.56
CA ASN A 300 -20.16 19.26 -5.72
C ASN A 300 -19.70 19.99 -4.45
N PRO A 301 -19.47 19.28 -3.34
CA PRO A 301 -18.83 19.87 -2.18
C PRO A 301 -17.41 20.33 -2.53
N THR A 302 -16.95 21.38 -1.88
CA THR A 302 -15.55 21.81 -1.96
C THR A 302 -14.64 20.72 -1.40
N TYR A 303 -13.61 20.35 -2.12
CA TYR A 303 -12.65 19.35 -1.69
C TYR A 303 -11.35 20.02 -1.24
N ASN A 304 -11.12 20.06 0.06
CA ASN A 304 -9.87 20.53 0.64
C ASN A 304 -9.21 19.35 1.37
N LYS A 305 -7.94 19.07 1.04
CA LYS A 305 -7.15 18.03 1.69
C LYS A 305 -6.15 18.64 2.64
N GLU A 306 -6.21 18.23 3.90
CA GLU A 306 -5.24 18.59 4.91
C GLU A 306 -4.32 17.41 5.21
N LEU A 307 -3.04 17.71 5.39
CA LEU A 307 -2.03 16.78 5.88
C LEU A 307 -1.34 17.43 7.09
N LYS A 308 -1.37 16.76 8.23
CA LYS A 308 -0.57 17.14 9.39
C LYS A 308 0.91 16.85 9.11
N LYS A 309 1.81 17.50 9.82
CA LYS A 309 3.24 17.20 9.75
C LYS A 309 3.46 15.70 9.99
N GLY A 310 4.15 15.03 9.06
CA GLY A 310 4.45 13.59 9.07
C GLY A 310 3.41 12.73 8.38
N GLU A 311 2.25 13.27 7.97
CA GLU A 311 1.28 12.54 7.14
C GLU A 311 1.67 12.60 5.67
N SER A 312 1.23 11.62 4.90
CA SER A 312 1.51 11.52 3.47
C SER A 312 0.28 11.17 2.66
N ILE A 313 0.34 11.51 1.37
CA ILE A 313 -0.65 11.13 0.37
C ILE A 313 0.07 10.57 -0.86
N THR A 314 -0.48 9.50 -1.45
CA THR A 314 0.12 8.83 -2.62
C THR A 314 -0.84 8.89 -3.80
N PHE A 315 -0.30 9.20 -4.98
CA PHE A 315 -1.02 9.20 -6.25
C PHE A 315 -0.35 8.24 -7.25
N LYS A 316 -1.17 7.50 -7.99
CA LYS A 316 -0.73 6.55 -9.02
C LYS A 316 -1.44 6.87 -10.34
N PHE A 317 -0.67 6.95 -11.42
CA PHE A 317 -1.19 7.17 -12.77
C PHE A 317 -0.44 6.31 -13.77
N ARG A 318 -1.14 5.83 -14.79
CA ARG A 318 -0.53 5.22 -15.97
C ARG A 318 -0.72 6.12 -17.16
N ILE A 319 0.38 6.38 -17.90
CA ILE A 319 0.37 7.07 -19.18
C ILE A 319 0.76 6.05 -20.25
N ALA A 320 -0.14 5.78 -21.19
CA ALA A 320 0.09 4.83 -22.27
C ALA A 320 0.05 5.55 -23.63
N ILE A 321 1.08 5.32 -24.46
CA ILE A 321 1.29 6.03 -25.71
C ILE A 321 1.42 5.01 -26.84
N ALA A 322 0.59 5.19 -27.85
CA ALA A 322 0.57 4.34 -29.05
C ALA A 322 0.64 5.17 -30.35
N ALA A 323 1.25 4.59 -31.35
CA ALA A 323 1.24 5.09 -32.74
C ALA A 323 0.93 3.92 -33.66
N ASP A 324 -0.18 3.98 -34.39
CA ASP A 324 -0.66 2.92 -35.27
C ASP A 324 -1.53 3.50 -36.40
N LYS A 325 -2.11 2.67 -37.25
CA LYS A 325 -3.10 3.07 -38.26
C LYS A 325 -4.42 3.53 -37.66
N LYS A 326 -4.75 3.05 -36.46
CA LYS A 326 -5.98 3.38 -35.71
C LYS A 326 -5.64 3.80 -34.28
N ILE A 327 -6.52 4.55 -33.66
CA ILE A 327 -6.45 4.86 -32.22
C ILE A 327 -6.60 3.58 -31.39
N LEU A 328 -6.14 3.62 -30.13
CA LEU A 328 -6.28 2.51 -29.18
C LEU A 328 -7.74 2.03 -29.12
N SER A 329 -7.90 0.71 -29.25
CA SER A 329 -9.22 0.07 -29.17
C SER A 329 -9.68 -0.01 -27.70
N ASN A 330 -11.01 -0.06 -27.46
CA ASN A 330 -11.57 -0.28 -26.13
C ASN A 330 -11.02 -1.56 -25.48
N LYS A 331 -10.80 -2.63 -26.26
CA LYS A 331 -10.20 -3.88 -25.77
C LYS A 331 -8.78 -3.66 -25.22
N THR A 332 -7.96 -2.91 -25.95
CA THR A 332 -6.59 -2.59 -25.50
C THR A 332 -6.59 -1.70 -24.26
N ILE A 333 -7.48 -0.68 -24.23
CA ILE A 333 -7.65 0.20 -23.06
C ILE A 333 -8.05 -0.61 -21.84
N GLN A 334 -9.01 -1.52 -21.98
CA GLN A 334 -9.48 -2.39 -20.88
C GLN A 334 -8.37 -3.33 -20.38
N GLN A 335 -7.51 -3.86 -21.27
CA GLN A 335 -6.35 -4.65 -20.88
C GLN A 335 -5.33 -3.82 -20.08
N LEU A 336 -5.04 -2.58 -20.52
CA LEU A 336 -4.14 -1.66 -19.84
C LEU A 336 -4.71 -1.24 -18.48
N GLU A 337 -6.01 -1.01 -18.37
CA GLU A 337 -6.71 -0.67 -17.12
C GLU A 337 -6.69 -1.86 -16.14
N THR A 338 -6.98 -3.07 -16.62
CA THR A 338 -6.93 -4.29 -15.81
C THR A 338 -5.51 -4.57 -15.32
N ASP A 339 -4.51 -4.48 -16.17
CA ASP A 339 -3.10 -4.66 -15.80
C ASP A 339 -2.65 -3.61 -14.76
N PHE A 340 -3.07 -2.37 -14.91
CA PHE A 340 -2.74 -1.29 -13.99
C PHE A 340 -3.43 -1.43 -12.64
N SER A 341 -4.70 -1.79 -12.62
CA SER A 341 -5.46 -2.04 -11.39
C SER A 341 -5.12 -3.37 -10.73
N SER A 342 -4.71 -4.39 -11.50
CA SER A 342 -4.35 -5.71 -10.95
C SER A 342 -3.01 -5.70 -10.22
N SER A 343 -2.14 -4.72 -10.50
CA SER A 343 -0.92 -4.49 -9.69
C SER A 343 -1.21 -4.19 -8.23
N THR A 344 -2.50 -4.06 -7.85
CA THR A 344 -2.97 -3.81 -6.48
C THR A 344 -3.55 -5.02 -5.79
N LYS A 345 -3.80 -6.10 -6.51
CA LYS A 345 -4.33 -7.31 -5.88
C LYS A 345 -3.27 -7.91 -4.97
N LYS A 346 -3.67 -8.11 -3.73
CA LYS A 346 -2.86 -8.72 -2.69
C LYS A 346 -3.17 -10.21 -2.60
N LEU A 347 -2.25 -10.98 -2.11
CA LEU A 347 -2.54 -12.35 -1.73
C LEU A 347 -2.99 -12.36 -0.27
N MET A 348 -4.12 -13.02 -0.04
CA MET A 348 -4.69 -13.26 1.29
C MET A 348 -4.59 -14.74 1.59
N PHE A 349 -3.99 -15.08 2.73
CA PHE A 349 -3.88 -16.41 3.26
C PHE A 349 -4.84 -16.55 4.44
N VAL A 350 -5.70 -17.55 4.39
CA VAL A 350 -6.63 -17.88 5.47
C VAL A 350 -6.24 -19.24 6.06
N GLY A 351 -5.82 -19.20 7.32
CA GLY A 351 -5.52 -20.40 8.11
C GLY A 351 -6.77 -20.94 8.78
N SER A 352 -6.88 -22.26 8.82
CA SER A 352 -8.06 -22.98 9.31
C SER A 352 -7.68 -24.21 10.14
N TYR A 353 -8.52 -24.58 11.10
CA TYR A 353 -8.48 -25.94 11.66
C TYR A 353 -8.98 -26.95 10.63
N THR A 354 -8.48 -28.19 10.72
CA THR A 354 -8.67 -29.18 9.66
C THR A 354 -9.62 -30.34 10.02
N TRP A 355 -10.30 -30.25 11.15
CA TRP A 355 -11.21 -31.35 11.61
C TRP A 355 -12.44 -31.57 10.71
N LYS A 356 -12.74 -30.66 9.77
CA LYS A 356 -13.76 -30.87 8.74
C LYS A 356 -13.20 -31.40 7.41
N GLY A 357 -11.93 -31.88 7.40
CA GLY A 357 -11.27 -32.42 6.21
C GLY A 357 -10.74 -31.39 5.22
N ASN A 358 -10.75 -30.09 5.55
CA ASN A 358 -10.19 -29.01 4.76
C ASN A 358 -8.64 -29.00 4.82
N PRO A 359 -7.95 -28.39 3.84
CA PRO A 359 -6.49 -28.48 3.69
C PRO A 359 -5.68 -27.71 4.74
N GLY A 360 -6.27 -26.69 5.39
CA GLY A 360 -5.63 -25.86 6.42
C GLY A 360 -5.34 -24.44 5.96
N ILE A 361 -4.66 -24.19 4.83
CA ILE A 361 -4.47 -22.84 4.30
C ILE A 361 -5.18 -22.73 2.96
N GLN A 362 -5.98 -21.68 2.80
CA GLN A 362 -6.54 -21.26 1.52
C GLN A 362 -5.97 -19.91 1.11
N VAL A 363 -5.64 -19.76 -0.17
CA VAL A 363 -5.03 -18.57 -0.75
C VAL A 363 -6.03 -17.91 -1.68
N TYR A 364 -6.21 -16.62 -1.52
CA TYR A 364 -7.09 -15.78 -2.32
C TYR A 364 -6.32 -14.62 -2.93
N GLN A 365 -6.73 -14.21 -4.12
CA GLN A 365 -6.39 -12.90 -4.66
C GLN A 365 -7.40 -11.90 -4.11
N TYR A 366 -6.96 -11.03 -3.20
CA TYR A 366 -7.75 -9.99 -2.55
C TYR A 366 -7.63 -8.66 -3.27
N ASP A 367 -8.73 -8.00 -3.51
CA ASP A 367 -8.80 -6.64 -4.06
C ASP A 367 -9.10 -5.64 -2.94
N PRO A 368 -8.11 -4.88 -2.46
CA PRO A 368 -8.29 -3.93 -1.36
C PRO A 368 -9.08 -2.66 -1.76
N ILE A 369 -9.52 -2.55 -3.02
CA ILE A 369 -10.40 -1.47 -3.48
C ILE A 369 -11.86 -1.84 -3.26
N SER A 370 -12.23 -3.06 -3.65
CA SER A 370 -13.61 -3.55 -3.57
C SER A 370 -13.86 -4.50 -2.40
N GLY A 371 -12.82 -4.95 -1.68
CA GLY A 371 -12.92 -5.98 -0.64
C GLY A 371 -13.21 -7.38 -1.19
N LYS A 372 -13.29 -7.56 -2.50
CA LYS A 372 -13.59 -8.85 -3.13
C LYS A 372 -12.37 -9.78 -3.12
N SER A 373 -12.64 -11.06 -3.02
CA SER A 373 -11.62 -12.10 -3.03
C SER A 373 -11.96 -13.19 -4.03
N ASN A 374 -10.93 -13.65 -4.77
CA ASN A 374 -11.05 -14.78 -5.68
C ASN A 374 -10.13 -15.90 -5.18
N PHE A 375 -10.68 -17.11 -5.06
CA PHE A 375 -9.90 -18.28 -4.67
C PHE A 375 -8.79 -18.57 -5.68
N VAL A 376 -7.59 -18.85 -5.17
CA VAL A 376 -6.41 -19.17 -5.99
C VAL A 376 -6.05 -20.65 -5.83
N ARG A 377 -5.85 -21.09 -4.59
CA ARG A 377 -5.43 -22.47 -4.27
C ARG A 377 -5.60 -22.83 -2.81
N SER A 378 -5.45 -24.11 -2.51
CA SER A 378 -5.32 -24.64 -1.15
C SER A 378 -3.92 -25.20 -0.92
N ILE A 379 -3.43 -25.10 0.31
CA ILE A 379 -2.14 -25.63 0.75
C ILE A 379 -2.36 -26.52 1.97
N LYS A 380 -1.80 -27.72 1.95
CA LYS A 380 -1.92 -28.67 3.07
C LYS A 380 -1.05 -28.21 4.25
N ALA A 381 -1.71 -27.75 5.30
CA ALA A 381 -1.11 -27.30 6.55
C ALA A 381 -2.07 -27.61 7.71
N PRO A 382 -1.94 -28.79 8.36
CA PRO A 382 -2.86 -29.21 9.40
C PRO A 382 -2.97 -28.19 10.53
N ASN A 383 -4.20 -27.85 10.92
CA ASN A 383 -4.53 -26.95 12.01
C ASN A 383 -3.72 -25.64 12.00
N ALA A 384 -3.66 -24.98 10.83
CA ALA A 384 -2.98 -23.70 10.64
C ALA A 384 -3.67 -22.60 11.44
N SER A 385 -3.49 -22.59 12.76
CA SER A 385 -4.23 -21.74 13.69
C SER A 385 -3.72 -20.31 13.76
N TYR A 386 -2.43 -20.10 13.54
CA TYR A 386 -1.81 -18.77 13.50
C TYR A 386 -0.62 -18.73 12.53
N MET A 387 -0.44 -17.59 11.89
CA MET A 387 0.58 -17.37 10.88
C MET A 387 1.25 -16.01 11.09
N VAL A 388 2.52 -15.89 10.72
CA VAL A 388 3.24 -14.62 10.60
C VAL A 388 4.07 -14.61 9.34
N VAL A 389 4.02 -13.48 8.62
CA VAL A 389 4.83 -13.21 7.43
C VAL A 389 6.00 -12.32 7.81
N THR A 390 7.20 -12.61 7.25
CA THR A 390 8.36 -11.74 7.45
C THR A 390 8.15 -10.37 6.78
N PRO A 391 8.78 -9.27 7.29
CA PRO A 391 8.60 -7.93 6.69
C PRO A 391 9.01 -7.81 5.22
N ASP A 392 9.96 -8.65 4.76
CA ASP A 392 10.36 -8.73 3.35
C ASP A 392 9.44 -9.63 2.51
N GLN A 393 8.39 -10.19 3.15
CA GLN A 393 7.35 -11.04 2.55
C GLN A 393 7.85 -12.31 1.85
N LYS A 394 9.08 -12.74 2.15
CA LYS A 394 9.69 -13.94 1.55
C LYS A 394 9.34 -15.23 2.27
N TYR A 395 9.05 -15.14 3.57
CA TYR A 395 8.84 -16.32 4.41
C TYR A 395 7.58 -16.18 5.26
N MET A 396 6.97 -17.33 5.53
CA MET A 396 5.81 -17.47 6.42
C MET A 396 6.08 -18.57 7.44
N TYR A 397 5.79 -18.28 8.71
CA TYR A 397 5.83 -19.27 9.79
C TYR A 397 4.41 -19.57 10.24
N VAL A 398 4.07 -20.86 10.24
CA VAL A 398 2.71 -21.38 10.46
C VAL A 398 2.72 -22.32 11.62
N LEU A 399 1.83 -22.14 12.57
CA LEU A 399 1.61 -23.08 13.67
C LEU A 399 0.67 -24.21 13.24
N SER A 400 0.99 -25.43 13.64
CA SER A 400 0.03 -26.54 13.71
C SER A 400 -0.39 -26.68 15.17
N GLU A 401 -1.61 -26.22 15.48
CA GLU A 401 -2.16 -26.29 16.84
C GLU A 401 -2.68 -27.70 17.11
N GLU A 402 -1.84 -28.49 17.78
CA GLU A 402 -2.15 -29.85 18.25
C GLU A 402 -2.02 -29.85 19.78
N ASP A 403 -2.91 -30.57 20.46
CA ASP A 403 -2.90 -30.67 21.92
C ASP A 403 -1.63 -31.31 22.47
N ARG A 404 -1.00 -32.15 21.67
CA ARG A 404 0.30 -32.77 21.97
C ARG A 404 1.22 -32.63 20.75
N THR A 405 2.49 -32.30 20.97
CA THR A 405 3.49 -32.18 19.90
C THR A 405 3.20 -31.10 18.88
N GLY A 406 2.97 -29.86 19.33
CA GLY A 406 2.81 -28.71 18.43
C GLY A 406 4.03 -28.47 17.53
N LEU A 407 3.77 -28.02 16.30
CA LEU A 407 4.80 -27.76 15.29
C LEU A 407 4.76 -26.30 14.84
N VAL A 408 5.92 -25.75 14.55
CA VAL A 408 6.07 -24.56 13.72
C VAL A 408 6.68 -24.95 12.38
N THR A 409 6.02 -24.54 11.29
CA THR A 409 6.43 -24.85 9.91
C THR A 409 6.88 -23.60 9.22
N SER A 410 8.05 -23.63 8.58
CA SER A 410 8.59 -22.56 7.76
C SER A 410 8.31 -22.83 6.28
N TYR A 411 7.84 -21.78 5.58
CA TYR A 411 7.61 -21.77 4.14
C TYR A 411 8.30 -20.58 3.47
N ALA A 412 8.82 -20.81 2.26
CA ALA A 412 9.13 -19.73 1.33
C ALA A 412 7.86 -19.35 0.54
N ILE A 413 7.65 -18.06 0.32
CA ILE A 413 6.48 -17.50 -0.35
C ILE A 413 6.84 -17.12 -1.78
N ASP A 414 6.10 -17.63 -2.76
CA ASP A 414 6.06 -17.06 -4.10
C ASP A 414 5.06 -15.90 -4.11
N GLN A 415 5.55 -14.68 -4.10
CA GLN A 415 4.76 -13.46 -4.00
C GLN A 415 3.83 -13.22 -5.22
N LEU A 416 4.10 -13.84 -6.37
CA LEU A 416 3.25 -13.71 -7.55
C LEU A 416 2.08 -14.68 -7.53
N THR A 417 2.33 -15.91 -7.10
CA THR A 417 1.36 -17.00 -7.20
C THR A 417 0.70 -17.37 -5.88
N GLY A 418 1.25 -16.92 -4.74
CA GLY A 418 0.83 -17.34 -3.42
C GLY A 418 1.17 -18.80 -3.08
N ASN A 419 2.08 -19.43 -3.86
CA ASN A 419 2.54 -20.76 -3.53
C ASN A 419 3.45 -20.73 -2.30
N LEU A 420 3.29 -21.71 -1.41
CA LEU A 420 4.14 -21.91 -0.25
C LEU A 420 5.01 -23.16 -0.47
N THR A 421 6.33 -22.94 -0.52
CA THR A 421 7.29 -24.05 -0.57
C THR A 421 7.76 -24.36 0.84
N LEU A 422 7.52 -25.60 1.29
CA LEU A 422 7.97 -26.07 2.60
C LEU A 422 9.50 -26.03 2.69
N LEU A 423 10.03 -25.32 3.68
CA LEU A 423 11.45 -25.29 3.99
C LEU A 423 11.77 -26.37 5.04
N ASN A 424 11.19 -26.27 6.24
CA ASN A 424 11.31 -27.27 7.28
C ASN A 424 10.23 -27.13 8.35
N LYS A 425 10.27 -28.03 9.34
CA LYS A 425 9.41 -28.02 10.53
C LYS A 425 10.27 -28.19 11.77
N GLN A 426 9.85 -27.56 12.88
CA GLN A 426 10.47 -27.75 14.19
C GLN A 426 9.41 -28.06 15.25
N ASN A 427 9.79 -28.91 16.20
CA ASN A 427 8.99 -29.17 17.40
C ASN A 427 9.03 -27.96 18.33
N ILE A 428 7.88 -27.56 18.85
CA ILE A 428 7.75 -26.36 19.69
C ILE A 428 8.21 -26.59 21.13
N LEU A 429 8.50 -27.83 21.55
CA LEU A 429 8.83 -28.23 22.92
C LEU A 429 7.73 -27.90 23.94
N GLY A 430 6.55 -27.52 23.48
CA GLY A 430 5.35 -27.22 24.26
C GLY A 430 4.10 -27.67 23.53
N ASP A 431 2.96 -27.66 24.22
CA ASP A 431 1.68 -28.14 23.73
C ASP A 431 0.70 -26.99 23.47
N GLY A 432 -0.18 -27.16 22.48
CA GLY A 432 -1.22 -26.19 22.11
C GLY A 432 -0.68 -24.84 21.68
N PRO A 433 0.23 -24.76 20.66
CA PRO A 433 0.74 -23.47 20.20
C PRO A 433 -0.38 -22.66 19.55
N CYS A 434 -0.56 -21.41 20.02
CA CYS A 434 -1.70 -20.57 19.59
C CYS A 434 -1.31 -19.17 19.08
N TYR A 435 -0.02 -18.79 19.18
CA TYR A 435 0.45 -17.51 18.69
C TYR A 435 1.89 -17.61 18.19
N VAL A 436 2.20 -16.95 17.08
CA VAL A 436 3.56 -16.84 16.54
C VAL A 436 3.86 -15.39 16.15
N SER A 437 5.07 -14.93 16.47
CA SER A 437 5.59 -13.64 16.03
C SER A 437 7.02 -13.74 15.52
N TYR A 438 7.45 -12.71 14.80
CA TYR A 438 8.77 -12.64 14.19
C TYR A 438 9.49 -11.35 14.60
N HIS A 439 10.72 -11.49 15.09
CA HIS A 439 11.62 -10.37 15.40
C HIS A 439 12.64 -10.20 14.28
N ALA A 440 12.42 -9.21 13.44
CA ALA A 440 13.22 -8.99 12.23
C ALA A 440 14.70 -8.68 12.50
N PRO A 441 15.08 -7.83 13.48
CA PRO A 441 16.48 -7.51 13.71
C PRO A 441 17.35 -8.73 14.03
N SER A 442 16.87 -9.66 14.86
CA SER A 442 17.61 -10.88 15.21
C SER A 442 17.22 -12.10 14.37
N LYS A 443 16.28 -11.99 13.44
CA LYS A 443 15.74 -13.10 12.64
C LYS A 443 15.29 -14.27 13.54
N THR A 444 14.34 -13.99 14.45
CA THR A 444 13.92 -14.93 15.48
C THR A 444 12.38 -15.07 15.47
N VAL A 445 11.91 -16.30 15.58
CA VAL A 445 10.49 -16.67 15.73
C VAL A 445 10.20 -17.00 17.19
N TYR A 446 9.13 -16.43 17.75
CA TYR A 446 8.63 -16.74 19.08
C TYR A 446 7.26 -17.38 18.97
N THR A 447 7.01 -18.44 19.74
CA THR A 447 5.70 -19.10 19.83
C THR A 447 5.18 -19.06 21.27
N ALA A 448 3.87 -18.81 21.43
CA ALA A 448 3.20 -18.99 22.71
C ALA A 448 2.43 -20.30 22.66
N ASN A 449 2.59 -21.14 23.72
CA ASN A 449 2.08 -22.49 23.82
C ASN A 449 1.07 -22.56 24.96
N TYR A 450 -0.21 -22.55 24.63
CA TYR A 450 -1.31 -22.42 25.58
C TYR A 450 -1.38 -23.58 26.57
N SER A 451 -1.42 -24.81 26.04
CA SER A 451 -1.65 -26.01 26.87
C SER A 451 -0.49 -26.32 27.83
N SER A 452 0.74 -25.94 27.46
CA SER A 452 1.92 -26.12 28.33
C SER A 452 2.27 -24.89 29.15
N GLY A 453 1.64 -23.73 28.91
CA GLY A 453 1.99 -22.47 29.61
C GLY A 453 3.44 -22.06 29.40
N SER A 454 3.89 -22.08 28.15
CA SER A 454 5.31 -21.87 27.81
C SER A 454 5.47 -21.02 26.55
N ILE A 455 6.70 -20.58 26.27
CA ILE A 455 7.12 -20.01 25.00
C ILE A 455 8.34 -20.75 24.47
N THR A 456 8.47 -20.80 23.13
CA THR A 456 9.67 -21.36 22.48
C THR A 456 10.24 -20.35 21.50
N VAL A 457 11.56 -20.28 21.43
CA VAL A 457 12.35 -19.34 20.64
C VAL A 457 13.14 -20.10 19.58
N PHE A 458 13.04 -19.66 18.31
CA PHE A 458 13.75 -20.27 17.18
C PHE A 458 14.52 -19.21 16.40
N LYS A 459 15.75 -19.52 16.03
CA LYS A 459 16.49 -18.74 15.03
C LYS A 459 16.07 -19.17 13.63
N THR A 460 16.17 -18.24 12.68
CA THR A 460 16.02 -18.56 11.26
C THR A 460 17.36 -18.50 10.53
N ASN A 461 17.55 -19.37 9.56
CA ASN A 461 18.67 -19.36 8.63
C ASN A 461 18.46 -18.27 7.56
N ALA A 462 19.47 -18.04 6.72
CA ALA A 462 19.41 -17.06 5.64
C ALA A 462 18.33 -17.40 4.58
N ASP A 463 18.01 -18.68 4.40
CA ASP A 463 16.99 -19.19 3.51
C ASP A 463 15.58 -19.21 4.14
N GLY A 464 15.43 -18.70 5.36
CA GLY A 464 14.14 -18.66 6.10
C GLY A 464 13.81 -19.95 6.84
N SER A 465 14.57 -21.04 6.71
CA SER A 465 14.33 -22.26 7.48
C SER A 465 14.62 -22.04 8.97
N LEU A 466 13.94 -22.80 9.84
CA LEU A 466 14.08 -22.72 11.28
C LEU A 466 15.25 -23.60 11.77
N GLN A 467 16.04 -23.05 12.67
CA GLN A 467 17.00 -23.85 13.47
C GLN A 467 16.27 -24.59 14.58
N PRO A 468 16.90 -25.59 15.23
CA PRO A 468 16.37 -26.17 16.46
C PRO A 468 16.07 -25.09 17.51
N ALA A 469 15.17 -25.39 18.45
CA ALA A 469 14.77 -24.43 19.48
C ALA A 469 16.02 -23.86 20.21
N LEU A 470 16.16 -22.54 20.19
CA LEU A 470 17.23 -21.83 20.87
C LEU A 470 16.97 -21.76 22.39
N GLN A 471 15.70 -21.63 22.77
CA GLN A 471 15.29 -21.47 24.16
C GLN A 471 13.85 -21.93 24.33
N HIS A 472 13.55 -22.49 25.52
CA HIS A 472 12.19 -22.83 25.94
C HIS A 472 11.97 -22.35 27.37
N VAL A 473 10.99 -21.49 27.60
CA VAL A 473 10.67 -20.93 28.90
C VAL A 473 9.29 -21.40 29.34
N VAL A 474 9.25 -22.06 30.49
CA VAL A 474 8.01 -22.58 31.08
C VAL A 474 7.61 -21.69 32.24
N TYR A 475 6.38 -21.22 32.24
CA TYR A 475 5.83 -20.42 33.32
C TYR A 475 5.28 -21.31 34.45
N SER A 476 5.05 -20.71 35.62
CA SER A 476 4.48 -21.37 36.78
C SER A 476 3.47 -20.45 37.45
N GLY A 477 2.53 -21.02 38.18
CA GLY A 477 1.48 -20.29 38.88
C GLY A 477 0.08 -20.73 38.49
N LYS A 478 -0.90 -20.06 39.06
CA LYS A 478 -2.34 -20.26 38.80
C LYS A 478 -3.09 -19.01 39.22
N SER A 479 -4.38 -18.92 38.89
CA SER A 479 -5.25 -17.86 39.38
C SER A 479 -6.58 -18.39 39.90
N VAL A 480 -7.61 -17.53 39.96
CA VAL A 480 -8.84 -17.78 40.73
C VAL A 480 -9.81 -18.76 40.06
N ASN A 481 -9.77 -18.93 38.74
CA ASN A 481 -10.68 -19.85 38.03
C ASN A 481 -10.08 -21.25 37.95
N ALA A 482 -10.69 -22.18 38.69
CA ALA A 482 -10.17 -23.53 38.83
C ALA A 482 -10.18 -24.36 37.50
N SER A 483 -11.01 -24.00 36.52
CA SER A 483 -11.12 -24.73 35.24
C SER A 483 -10.34 -24.10 34.08
N ARG A 484 -9.97 -22.84 34.19
CA ARG A 484 -9.33 -22.09 33.13
C ARG A 484 -7.97 -21.46 33.54
N GLN A 485 -7.66 -21.49 34.85
CA GLN A 485 -6.47 -20.87 35.43
C GLN A 485 -5.80 -21.78 36.48
N GLU A 486 -5.93 -23.09 36.28
CA GLU A 486 -5.31 -24.13 37.12
C GLU A 486 -3.78 -24.18 36.98
N LYS A 487 -3.27 -23.65 35.86
CA LYS A 487 -1.86 -23.54 35.50
C LYS A 487 -1.65 -22.38 34.52
N PRO A 488 -0.42 -22.05 34.16
CA PRO A 488 -0.16 -21.03 33.13
C PRO A 488 -0.72 -21.46 31.75
N HIS A 489 -1.21 -20.46 31.00
CA HIS A 489 -1.74 -20.56 29.64
C HIS A 489 -1.23 -19.38 28.81
N ALA A 490 0.02 -19.46 28.32
CA ALA A 490 0.61 -18.44 27.45
C ALA A 490 -0.17 -18.34 26.14
N HIS A 491 -0.85 -17.19 25.90
CA HIS A 491 -1.75 -17.05 24.74
C HIS A 491 -1.25 -16.10 23.67
N CYS A 492 -0.26 -15.26 23.98
CA CYS A 492 0.28 -14.28 23.03
C CYS A 492 1.75 -14.04 23.37
N ALA A 493 2.58 -13.86 22.34
CA ALA A 493 3.97 -13.46 22.44
C ALA A 493 4.25 -12.36 21.41
N VAL A 494 4.21 -11.08 21.81
CA VAL A 494 4.31 -9.92 20.92
C VAL A 494 5.58 -9.16 21.16
N VAL A 495 6.32 -8.87 20.09
CA VAL A 495 7.50 -8.00 20.09
C VAL A 495 7.04 -6.54 20.20
N SER A 496 7.68 -5.77 21.08
CA SER A 496 7.44 -4.32 21.22
C SER A 496 7.82 -3.55 19.93
N PRO A 497 7.18 -2.41 19.62
CA PRO A 497 7.50 -1.62 18.43
C PRO A 497 8.96 -1.15 18.34
N ASP A 498 9.65 -0.98 19.47
CA ASP A 498 11.08 -0.64 19.55
C ASP A 498 12.02 -1.86 19.42
N ASN A 499 11.45 -3.06 19.23
CA ASN A 499 12.18 -4.34 19.14
C ASN A 499 13.02 -4.73 20.37
N GLN A 500 12.75 -4.15 21.55
CA GLN A 500 13.58 -4.43 22.74
C GLN A 500 12.99 -5.50 23.65
N TYR A 501 11.66 -5.70 23.59
CA TYR A 501 10.96 -6.57 24.54
C TYR A 501 10.00 -7.52 23.85
N LEU A 502 9.83 -8.69 24.47
CA LEU A 502 8.78 -9.66 24.17
C LEU A 502 7.76 -9.64 25.30
N TYR A 503 6.50 -9.35 24.99
CA TYR A 503 5.38 -9.40 25.95
C TYR A 503 4.60 -10.67 25.76
N VAL A 504 4.40 -11.42 26.84
CA VAL A 504 3.65 -12.68 26.86
C VAL A 504 2.46 -12.54 27.79
N SER A 505 1.26 -12.61 27.21
CA SER A 505 0.03 -12.65 27.99
C SER A 505 -0.23 -14.08 28.45
N ASP A 506 -0.33 -14.28 29.77
CA ASP A 506 -0.62 -15.56 30.39
C ASP A 506 -2.02 -15.51 31.01
N LEU A 507 -2.97 -16.10 30.30
CA LEU A 507 -4.37 -16.19 30.69
C LEU A 507 -4.54 -16.96 32.01
N GLY A 508 -3.73 -18.02 32.21
CA GLY A 508 -3.86 -18.90 33.36
C GLY A 508 -3.38 -18.31 34.67
N THR A 509 -2.52 -17.31 34.64
CA THR A 509 -1.95 -16.71 35.86
C THR A 509 -2.35 -15.24 36.09
N ASP A 510 -3.13 -14.64 35.18
CA ASP A 510 -3.46 -13.22 35.16
C ASP A 510 -2.20 -12.31 35.15
N ILE A 511 -1.20 -12.71 34.34
CA ILE A 511 0.09 -11.99 34.26
C ILE A 511 0.39 -11.66 32.79
N ILE A 512 0.91 -10.45 32.57
CA ILE A 512 1.63 -10.10 31.36
C ILE A 512 3.12 -10.10 31.70
N ASN A 513 3.86 -11.07 31.13
CA ASN A 513 5.30 -11.22 31.30
C ASN A 513 6.04 -10.38 30.26
N ARG A 514 6.97 -9.52 30.66
CA ARG A 514 7.87 -8.79 29.76
C ARG A 514 9.29 -9.34 29.89
N HIS A 515 9.83 -9.85 28.78
CA HIS A 515 11.20 -10.30 28.67
C HIS A 515 12.00 -9.32 27.81
N LYS A 516 13.24 -9.03 28.18
CA LYS A 516 14.15 -8.31 27.31
C LYS A 516 14.67 -9.23 26.21
N ILE A 517 14.73 -8.75 24.97
CA ILE A 517 15.28 -9.48 23.83
C ILE A 517 16.78 -9.20 23.73
N ASN A 518 17.59 -10.24 23.71
CA ASN A 518 19.03 -10.17 23.51
C ASN A 518 19.38 -9.99 22.03
N LEU A 519 20.60 -9.56 21.71
CA LEU A 519 21.07 -9.35 20.34
C LEU A 519 20.99 -10.60 19.46
N ASN A 520 21.16 -11.80 20.04
CA ASN A 520 21.02 -13.07 19.34
C ASN A 520 19.57 -13.53 19.18
N GLY A 521 18.59 -12.79 19.74
CA GLY A 521 17.17 -13.11 19.69
C GLY A 521 16.68 -14.03 20.82
N SER A 522 17.56 -14.54 21.69
CA SER A 522 17.12 -15.16 22.96
C SER A 522 16.46 -14.08 23.85
N ILE A 523 15.75 -14.51 24.85
CA ILE A 523 15.15 -13.60 25.83
C ILE A 523 15.73 -13.81 27.23
N GLU A 524 15.73 -12.78 28.06
CA GLU A 524 16.03 -12.96 29.48
C GLU A 524 14.97 -13.88 30.11
N GLU A 525 15.42 -14.94 30.81
CA GLU A 525 14.50 -15.92 31.41
C GLU A 525 13.61 -15.28 32.49
N LYS A 526 14.20 -14.42 33.29
CA LYS A 526 13.46 -13.69 34.33
C LYS A 526 12.66 -12.55 33.73
N ALA A 527 11.35 -12.73 33.64
CA ALA A 527 10.44 -11.68 33.19
C ALA A 527 10.20 -10.62 34.27
N VAL A 528 9.95 -9.38 33.81
CA VAL A 528 9.23 -8.41 34.62
C VAL A 528 7.74 -8.71 34.50
N GLN A 529 7.08 -8.98 35.62
CA GLN A 529 5.69 -9.43 35.66
C GLN A 529 4.74 -8.28 35.98
N LEU A 530 3.75 -8.06 35.14
CA LEU A 530 2.62 -7.21 35.42
C LEU A 530 1.40 -8.08 35.75
N LYS A 531 0.93 -8.03 36.97
CA LYS A 531 -0.33 -8.67 37.38
C LYS A 531 -1.51 -7.80 36.96
N VAL A 532 -2.46 -8.41 36.25
CA VAL A 532 -3.77 -7.83 36.01
C VAL A 532 -4.76 -8.26 37.08
N GLU A 533 -6.00 -7.79 37.04
CA GLU A 533 -7.02 -8.19 38.01
C GLU A 533 -7.33 -9.69 37.90
N ALA A 534 -7.47 -10.35 39.06
CA ALA A 534 -7.69 -11.78 39.14
C ALA A 534 -8.98 -12.20 38.41
N GLY A 535 -8.89 -13.22 37.56
CA GLY A 535 -9.98 -13.69 36.72
C GLY A 535 -10.13 -12.95 35.39
N ASN A 536 -9.27 -11.99 35.08
CA ASN A 536 -9.31 -11.29 33.79
C ASN A 536 -8.97 -12.20 32.62
N GLY A 537 -7.93 -13.03 32.73
CA GLY A 537 -7.44 -13.88 31.66
C GLY A 537 -6.91 -13.09 30.48
N PRO A 538 -5.75 -12.39 30.59
CA PRO A 538 -5.18 -11.62 29.49
C PRO A 538 -4.82 -12.54 28.31
N ARG A 539 -5.33 -12.21 27.12
CA ARG A 539 -5.22 -13.05 25.92
C ARG A 539 -4.26 -12.52 24.89
N HIS A 540 -4.61 -11.43 24.24
CA HIS A 540 -3.79 -10.75 23.23
C HIS A 540 -3.49 -9.31 23.69
N ILE A 541 -2.32 -8.81 23.32
CA ILE A 541 -1.90 -7.43 23.55
C ILE A 541 -1.44 -6.81 22.23
N VAL A 542 -1.80 -5.56 21.97
CA VAL A 542 -1.35 -4.77 20.81
C VAL A 542 -0.80 -3.43 21.25
N PHE A 543 0.14 -2.88 20.48
CA PHE A 543 0.77 -1.59 20.75
C PHE A 543 0.38 -0.59 19.65
N ASN A 544 0.28 0.69 20.01
CA ASN A 544 0.24 1.73 18.99
C ASN A 544 1.60 1.82 18.27
N ALA A 545 1.62 2.38 17.07
CA ALA A 545 2.83 2.44 16.23
C ALA A 545 4.02 3.18 16.91
N LYS A 546 3.73 4.11 17.83
CA LYS A 546 4.75 4.85 18.60
C LYS A 546 5.30 4.07 19.80
N GLY A 547 4.70 2.93 20.16
CA GLY A 547 5.07 2.16 21.34
C GLY A 547 4.78 2.88 22.67
N THR A 548 3.93 3.92 22.69
CA THR A 548 3.62 4.70 23.88
C THR A 548 2.38 4.20 24.64
N HIS A 549 1.56 3.39 23.99
CA HIS A 549 0.37 2.78 24.58
C HIS A 549 0.22 1.33 24.14
N ALA A 550 -0.34 0.52 25.03
CA ALA A 550 -0.69 -0.87 24.78
C ALA A 550 -2.12 -1.18 25.23
N TYR A 551 -2.75 -2.16 24.57
CA TYR A 551 -4.12 -2.57 24.80
C TYR A 551 -4.18 -4.07 24.92
N SER A 552 -4.64 -4.60 26.07
CA SER A 552 -4.77 -6.04 26.31
C SER A 552 -6.23 -6.42 26.43
N ILE A 553 -6.66 -7.40 25.63
CA ILE A 553 -7.99 -8.00 25.76
C ILE A 553 -7.97 -9.09 26.83
N ASN A 554 -8.91 -9.03 27.77
CA ASN A 554 -9.10 -9.99 28.83
C ASN A 554 -10.21 -10.98 28.41
N GLU A 555 -9.83 -12.21 28.02
CA GLU A 555 -10.75 -13.20 27.45
C GLU A 555 -11.89 -13.56 28.38
N MET A 556 -11.58 -13.81 29.66
CA MET A 556 -12.55 -14.33 30.62
C MET A 556 -13.48 -13.24 31.15
N LYS A 557 -12.94 -12.01 31.36
CA LYS A 557 -13.70 -10.92 31.95
C LYS A 557 -14.45 -10.04 30.93
N GLY A 558 -14.13 -10.18 29.61
CA GLY A 558 -14.76 -9.35 28.58
C GLY A 558 -14.41 -7.86 28.70
N THR A 559 -13.15 -7.54 29.00
CA THR A 559 -12.67 -6.16 29.19
C THR A 559 -11.40 -5.91 28.40
N VAL A 560 -11.10 -4.63 28.13
CA VAL A 560 -9.80 -4.19 27.62
C VAL A 560 -9.09 -3.39 28.69
N ASP A 561 -7.88 -3.79 29.07
CA ASP A 561 -6.96 -2.99 29.87
C ASP A 561 -6.11 -2.11 28.94
N VAL A 562 -6.05 -0.82 29.25
CA VAL A 562 -5.26 0.18 28.52
C VAL A 562 -4.06 0.58 29.38
N PHE A 563 -2.88 0.57 28.74
CA PHE A 563 -1.64 0.90 29.40
C PHE A 563 -0.93 2.08 28.70
N SER A 564 -0.36 2.98 29.48
CA SER A 564 0.75 3.81 29.01
C SER A 564 2.04 3.00 29.10
N VAL A 565 2.94 3.22 28.14
CA VAL A 565 4.22 2.49 28.04
C VAL A 565 5.36 3.48 28.16
N LEU A 566 6.25 3.26 29.12
CA LEU A 566 7.46 4.06 29.33
C LEU A 566 8.66 3.13 29.54
N GLN A 567 9.65 3.19 28.66
CA GLN A 567 10.84 2.33 28.70
C GLN A 567 10.52 0.82 28.82
N GLY A 568 9.43 0.42 28.16
CA GLY A 568 8.91 -0.95 28.18
C GLY A 568 8.01 -1.27 29.39
N ASP A 569 7.95 -0.44 30.44
CA ASP A 569 7.04 -0.67 31.57
C ASP A 569 5.60 -0.30 31.21
N LEU A 570 4.66 -1.19 31.57
CA LEU A 570 3.22 -1.00 31.37
C LEU A 570 2.60 -0.41 32.66
N LYS A 571 1.98 0.74 32.54
CA LYS A 571 1.20 1.35 33.62
C LYS A 571 -0.27 1.42 33.20
N LYS A 572 -1.15 0.68 33.87
CA LYS A 572 -2.60 0.70 33.58
C LYS A 572 -3.19 2.10 33.80
N ILE A 573 -3.89 2.60 32.79
CA ILE A 573 -4.56 3.91 32.81
C ILE A 573 -6.07 3.81 32.65
N GLN A 574 -6.59 2.67 32.14
CA GLN A 574 -8.03 2.44 32.00
C GLN A 574 -8.32 0.94 31.95
N THR A 575 -9.52 0.55 32.39
CA THR A 575 -10.17 -0.72 32.04
C THR A 575 -11.53 -0.37 31.45
N ILE A 576 -11.90 -0.93 30.30
CA ILE A 576 -13.18 -0.67 29.62
C ILE A 576 -13.84 -1.99 29.20
N ILE A 577 -15.18 -2.04 29.26
CA ILE A 577 -15.98 -3.22 28.91
C ILE A 577 -15.90 -3.47 27.40
N ALA A 578 -15.58 -4.72 27.04
CA ALA A 578 -15.53 -5.23 25.66
C ALA A 578 -16.78 -6.03 25.29
N ASP A 579 -17.35 -6.81 26.22
CA ASP A 579 -18.57 -7.55 25.96
C ASP A 579 -19.81 -6.76 26.39
N THR A 580 -20.89 -6.89 25.61
CA THR A 580 -22.18 -6.29 25.92
C THR A 580 -22.97 -7.06 26.98
N VAL A 581 -22.69 -8.36 27.16
CA VAL A 581 -23.31 -9.26 28.13
C VAL A 581 -22.47 -9.27 29.40
N GLN A 582 -22.96 -8.64 30.46
CA GLN A 582 -22.17 -8.38 31.68
C GLN A 582 -22.23 -9.45 32.76
N THR A 583 -23.12 -10.43 32.63
CA THR A 583 -23.43 -11.42 33.70
C THR A 583 -22.76 -12.79 33.50
N ALA A 584 -21.95 -12.95 32.47
CA ALA A 584 -21.32 -14.24 32.17
C ALA A 584 -20.10 -14.50 33.07
N ALA A 585 -19.85 -15.76 33.37
CA ALA A 585 -18.66 -16.23 34.10
C ALA A 585 -17.41 -16.25 33.23
N ASP A 586 -17.57 -16.47 31.90
CA ASP A 586 -16.51 -16.44 30.88
C ASP A 586 -17.10 -15.81 29.61
N HIS A 587 -16.50 -14.71 29.15
CA HIS A 587 -16.99 -13.95 28.01
C HIS A 587 -16.40 -14.44 26.66
N GLY A 588 -15.25 -15.10 26.69
CA GLY A 588 -14.59 -15.61 25.50
C GLY A 588 -14.14 -14.51 24.52
N SER A 589 -13.77 -13.32 25.03
CA SER A 589 -13.24 -12.26 24.16
C SER A 589 -12.01 -12.75 23.39
N GLY A 590 -11.96 -12.47 22.08
CA GLY A 590 -11.02 -13.11 21.15
C GLY A 590 -9.87 -12.22 20.71
N ALA A 591 -9.97 -11.69 19.51
CA ALA A 591 -8.94 -10.86 18.90
C ALA A 591 -9.05 -9.37 19.29
N ILE A 592 -7.92 -8.67 19.17
CA ILE A 592 -7.81 -7.23 19.37
C ILE A 592 -6.86 -6.66 18.33
N GLN A 593 -7.23 -5.57 17.66
CA GLN A 593 -6.39 -4.87 16.69
C GLN A 593 -6.68 -3.38 16.65
N LEU A 594 -5.62 -2.60 16.40
CA LEU A 594 -5.73 -1.19 16.03
C LEU A 594 -5.96 -1.06 14.51
N SER A 595 -6.72 -0.05 14.11
CA SER A 595 -6.77 0.37 12.70
C SER A 595 -5.39 0.82 12.23
N PRO A 596 -5.06 0.76 10.91
CA PRO A 596 -3.76 1.17 10.40
C PRO A 596 -3.36 2.61 10.75
N ASN A 597 -4.33 3.53 10.88
CA ASN A 597 -4.08 4.91 11.30
C ASN A 597 -3.99 5.08 12.84
N GLY A 598 -4.28 4.01 13.61
CA GLY A 598 -4.21 4.01 15.07
C GLY A 598 -5.35 4.76 15.78
N GLU A 599 -6.36 5.25 15.07
CA GLU A 599 -7.48 6.03 15.62
C GLU A 599 -8.60 5.17 16.18
N TRP A 600 -8.65 3.89 15.77
CA TRP A 600 -9.68 2.94 16.18
C TRP A 600 -9.05 1.68 16.76
N LEU A 601 -9.69 1.15 17.82
CA LEU A 601 -9.40 -0.18 18.36
C LEU A 601 -10.64 -1.06 18.21
N LEU A 602 -10.47 -2.26 17.69
CA LEU A 602 -11.51 -3.27 17.55
C LEU A 602 -11.19 -4.48 18.41
N VAL A 603 -12.24 -5.10 18.98
CA VAL A 603 -12.15 -6.38 19.69
C VAL A 603 -13.31 -7.29 19.31
N SER A 604 -13.08 -8.62 19.28
CA SER A 604 -14.14 -9.60 19.04
C SER A 604 -14.54 -10.37 20.28
N ASN A 605 -15.83 -10.70 20.40
CA ASN A 605 -16.41 -11.58 21.42
C ASN A 605 -17.03 -12.80 20.73
N ARG A 606 -16.99 -13.99 21.36
CA ARG A 606 -17.28 -15.27 20.68
C ARG A 606 -17.95 -16.36 21.54
N VAL A 607 -18.25 -16.09 22.81
CA VAL A 607 -18.93 -17.06 23.70
C VAL A 607 -20.29 -16.53 24.13
N THR A 608 -20.32 -15.34 24.68
CA THR A 608 -21.55 -14.66 25.14
C THR A 608 -22.23 -13.88 24.03
N SER A 609 -21.47 -13.38 23.10
CA SER A 609 -21.95 -12.63 21.93
C SER A 609 -21.01 -12.84 20.74
N ASP A 610 -21.56 -12.87 19.52
CA ASP A 610 -20.79 -12.92 18.26
C ASP A 610 -20.68 -11.50 17.72
N GLN A 611 -19.79 -10.69 18.29
CA GLN A 611 -19.72 -9.26 18.02
C GLN A 611 -18.27 -8.78 17.81
N VAL A 612 -18.13 -7.70 17.04
CA VAL A 612 -16.95 -6.84 17.02
C VAL A 612 -17.33 -5.50 17.68
N VAL A 613 -16.62 -5.11 18.70
CA VAL A 613 -16.78 -3.83 19.42
C VAL A 613 -15.74 -2.84 18.95
N VAL A 614 -16.15 -1.61 18.67
CA VAL A 614 -15.33 -0.53 18.09
C VAL A 614 -15.17 0.60 19.09
N TYR A 615 -13.91 0.97 19.32
CA TYR A 615 -13.53 2.07 20.21
C TYR A 615 -12.77 3.15 19.45
N ASP A 616 -13.07 4.40 19.77
CA ASP A 616 -12.30 5.57 19.39
C ASP A 616 -11.10 5.72 20.34
N VAL A 617 -9.90 5.79 19.78
CA VAL A 617 -8.64 5.92 20.53
C VAL A 617 -8.34 7.40 20.74
N GLN A 618 -8.34 7.84 21.98
CA GLN A 618 -8.09 9.22 22.36
C GLN A 618 -6.60 9.56 22.29
N GLN A 619 -6.25 10.85 22.21
CA GLN A 619 -4.85 11.31 22.15
C GLN A 619 -4.00 10.86 23.35
N ASN A 620 -4.60 10.70 24.53
CA ASN A 620 -3.93 10.18 25.72
C ASN A 620 -3.92 8.64 25.80
N GLY A 621 -4.33 7.95 24.72
CA GLY A 621 -4.40 6.50 24.62
C GLY A 621 -5.64 5.84 25.22
N THR A 622 -6.50 6.58 25.93
CA THR A 622 -7.75 6.01 26.48
C THR A 622 -8.75 5.70 25.38
N LEU A 623 -9.72 4.85 25.68
CA LEU A 623 -10.72 4.35 24.75
C LEU A 623 -12.12 4.89 25.09
N ILE A 624 -12.88 5.23 24.05
CA ILE A 624 -14.31 5.52 24.14
C ILE A 624 -15.07 4.53 23.25
N LYS A 625 -15.95 3.70 23.85
CA LYS A 625 -16.79 2.76 23.10
C LYS A 625 -17.76 3.54 22.20
N LYS A 626 -17.79 3.20 20.91
CA LYS A 626 -18.69 3.82 19.92
C LYS A 626 -19.78 2.89 19.47
N HIS A 627 -19.42 1.72 18.95
CA HIS A 627 -20.34 0.78 18.32
C HIS A 627 -20.04 -0.66 18.74
N HIS A 628 -20.99 -1.54 18.50
CA HIS A 628 -20.77 -2.97 18.34
C HIS A 628 -21.49 -3.42 17.06
N VAL A 629 -20.98 -4.43 16.42
CA VAL A 629 -21.50 -4.98 15.17
C VAL A 629 -21.64 -6.47 15.32
N GLU A 630 -22.85 -6.99 15.09
CA GLU A 630 -23.10 -8.44 15.01
C GLU A 630 -22.34 -9.01 13.82
N VAL A 631 -21.63 -10.10 14.04
CA VAL A 631 -20.82 -10.77 13.02
C VAL A 631 -21.11 -12.27 12.98
N THR A 632 -20.39 -12.95 12.14
CA THR A 632 -20.45 -14.41 11.99
C THR A 632 -20.11 -15.15 13.29
N LYS A 633 -20.60 -16.40 13.47
CA LYS A 633 -20.46 -17.17 14.71
C LYS A 633 -19.00 -17.46 15.06
N LYS A 634 -18.68 -17.25 16.34
CA LYS A 634 -17.39 -17.47 16.97
C LYS A 634 -16.25 -16.75 16.23
N PRO A 635 -16.27 -15.41 16.20
CA PRO A 635 -15.27 -14.59 15.53
C PRO A 635 -13.92 -14.68 16.26
N ARG A 636 -13.18 -15.77 16.01
CA ARG A 636 -11.91 -16.07 16.69
C ARG A 636 -10.82 -15.10 16.30
N PHE A 637 -10.85 -14.60 15.05
CA PHE A 637 -9.88 -13.68 14.51
C PHE A 637 -10.55 -12.67 13.59
N PHE A 638 -10.01 -11.46 13.53
CA PHE A 638 -10.32 -10.49 12.50
C PHE A 638 -9.07 -9.70 12.15
N ARG A 639 -9.07 -9.10 10.97
CA ARG A 639 -7.95 -8.28 10.51
C ARG A 639 -8.41 -7.12 9.66
N PHE A 640 -7.84 -5.93 9.91
CA PHE A 640 -7.88 -4.86 8.93
C PHE A 640 -7.06 -5.24 7.71
N ASP A 641 -7.53 -4.87 6.52
CA ASP A 641 -6.64 -4.75 5.39
C ASP A 641 -5.71 -3.55 5.58
N GLU A 642 -4.60 -3.49 4.84
CA GLU A 642 -3.62 -2.42 5.01
C GLU A 642 -4.15 -1.02 4.63
N SER A 643 -5.19 -0.96 3.80
CA SER A 643 -5.85 0.31 3.45
C SER A 643 -6.67 0.88 4.61
N GLY A 644 -7.02 0.06 5.59
CA GLY A 644 -7.95 0.40 6.66
C GLY A 644 -9.40 0.58 6.21
N LYS A 645 -9.71 0.25 4.95
CA LYS A 645 -11.07 0.36 4.39
C LYS A 645 -11.93 -0.87 4.65
N PHE A 646 -11.30 -2.00 4.94
CA PHE A 646 -12.01 -3.26 5.17
C PHE A 646 -11.52 -3.96 6.43
N VAL A 647 -12.47 -4.63 7.08
CA VAL A 647 -12.24 -5.55 8.20
C VAL A 647 -12.74 -6.93 7.78
N LEU A 648 -11.87 -7.93 7.83
CA LEU A 648 -12.20 -9.32 7.53
C LEU A 648 -12.35 -10.07 8.84
N VAL A 649 -13.49 -10.72 9.06
CA VAL A 649 -13.82 -11.43 10.31
C VAL A 649 -13.94 -12.92 10.04
N ALA A 650 -13.09 -13.72 10.69
CA ALA A 650 -13.05 -15.18 10.57
C ALA A 650 -13.98 -15.83 11.61
N GLY A 651 -15.10 -16.36 11.15
CA GLY A 651 -16.10 -17.06 11.96
C GLY A 651 -15.87 -18.56 12.00
N GLN A 652 -15.20 -19.01 13.06
CA GLN A 652 -14.77 -20.39 13.22
C GLN A 652 -15.94 -21.42 13.08
N ASP A 653 -17.09 -21.14 13.71
CA ASP A 653 -18.20 -22.09 13.79
C ASP A 653 -19.23 -21.91 12.66
N SER A 654 -19.14 -20.83 11.89
CA SER A 654 -19.99 -20.57 10.72
C SER A 654 -19.34 -20.90 9.38
N ASP A 655 -18.07 -21.37 9.39
CA ASP A 655 -17.33 -21.70 8.17
C ASP A 655 -17.25 -20.51 7.17
N GLN A 656 -17.06 -19.29 7.70
CA GLN A 656 -17.13 -18.08 6.88
C GLN A 656 -16.07 -17.05 7.27
N VAL A 657 -15.60 -16.32 6.26
CA VAL A 657 -14.94 -15.03 6.45
C VAL A 657 -15.86 -13.93 5.92
N GLN A 658 -16.32 -13.05 6.80
CA GLN A 658 -17.10 -11.87 6.43
C GLN A 658 -16.18 -10.69 6.16
N VAL A 659 -16.45 -9.94 5.09
CA VAL A 659 -15.73 -8.72 4.71
C VAL A 659 -16.64 -7.53 4.96
N PHE A 660 -16.23 -6.65 5.86
CA PHE A 660 -16.92 -5.40 6.17
C PHE A 660 -16.15 -4.22 5.60
N SER A 661 -16.85 -3.26 4.99
CA SER A 661 -16.26 -1.93 4.80
C SER A 661 -16.21 -1.20 6.14
N PHE A 662 -15.13 -0.44 6.35
CA PHE A 662 -14.89 0.33 7.56
C PHE A 662 -14.86 1.83 7.23
N ASP A 663 -15.75 2.59 7.85
CA ASP A 663 -15.76 4.04 7.75
C ASP A 663 -14.83 4.64 8.81
N ALA A 664 -13.65 5.08 8.40
CA ALA A 664 -12.65 5.64 9.30
C ALA A 664 -13.09 6.96 10.00
N ALA A 665 -14.08 7.68 9.46
CA ALA A 665 -14.59 8.90 10.09
C ALA A 665 -15.53 8.61 11.26
N THR A 666 -16.27 7.49 11.22
CA THR A 666 -17.33 7.18 12.20
C THR A 666 -17.10 5.88 12.96
N GLY A 667 -16.14 5.04 12.54
CA GLY A 667 -15.89 3.69 13.07
C GLY A 667 -16.96 2.66 12.72
N LYS A 668 -17.89 2.98 11.81
CA LYS A 668 -18.96 2.06 11.42
C LYS A 668 -18.46 0.98 10.47
N MET A 669 -19.01 -0.21 10.62
CA MET A 669 -18.75 -1.38 9.79
C MET A 669 -20.02 -1.78 9.03
N TYR A 670 -19.88 -2.08 7.73
CA TYR A 670 -21.00 -2.51 6.87
C TYR A 670 -20.61 -3.76 6.11
N LEU A 671 -21.38 -4.86 6.26
CA LEU A 671 -21.14 -6.12 5.56
C LEU A 671 -21.17 -5.91 4.04
N GLN A 672 -20.11 -6.33 3.36
CA GLN A 672 -19.95 -6.22 1.91
C GLN A 672 -20.08 -7.58 1.22
N SER A 673 -19.43 -8.60 1.79
CA SER A 673 -19.42 -9.94 1.22
C SER A 673 -19.07 -10.99 2.27
N THR A 674 -19.31 -12.25 1.91
CA THR A 674 -18.94 -13.41 2.72
C THR A 674 -18.22 -14.41 1.83
N LEU A 675 -17.18 -15.05 2.37
CA LEU A 675 -16.42 -16.12 1.73
C LEU A 675 -16.68 -17.42 2.52
N ASP A 676 -17.08 -18.48 1.84
CA ASP A 676 -17.23 -19.80 2.46
C ASP A 676 -15.86 -20.46 2.61
N ILE A 677 -15.38 -20.51 3.84
CA ILE A 677 -14.07 -21.06 4.20
C ILE A 677 -14.25 -21.93 5.45
N PRO A 678 -14.01 -23.23 5.38
CA PRO A 678 -14.20 -24.12 6.53
C PRO A 678 -13.29 -23.76 7.70
N VAL A 679 -13.87 -23.55 8.87
CA VAL A 679 -13.22 -23.33 10.18
C VAL A 679 -12.08 -22.30 10.17
N PRO A 680 -12.30 -21.06 9.63
CA PRO A 680 -11.24 -20.06 9.50
C PRO A 680 -10.88 -19.48 10.87
N VAL A 681 -9.58 -19.29 11.14
CA VAL A 681 -9.09 -18.84 12.46
C VAL A 681 -7.92 -17.84 12.40
N CYS A 682 -7.34 -17.61 11.22
CA CYS A 682 -6.26 -16.64 11.02
C CYS A 682 -6.29 -16.08 9.60
N ILE A 683 -5.90 -14.81 9.41
CA ILE A 683 -5.83 -14.15 8.10
C ILE A 683 -4.52 -13.40 8.02
N GLU A 684 -3.76 -13.58 6.93
CA GLU A 684 -2.54 -12.83 6.62
C GLU A 684 -2.59 -12.30 5.18
N PHE A 685 -1.98 -11.12 4.96
CA PHE A 685 -1.83 -10.53 3.64
C PHE A 685 -0.36 -10.44 3.23
N ILE A 686 -0.12 -10.56 1.92
CA ILE A 686 1.13 -10.15 1.28
C ILE A 686 0.84 -9.25 0.08
N ASN A 687 1.77 -8.35 -0.21
CA ASN A 687 1.66 -7.34 -1.27
C ASN A 687 2.10 -7.87 -2.63
#